data_46737418263b789ecfea3e11479286fe
#
_entry.id   46737418263b789ecfea3e11479286fe
#
_cell.length_a   1.000
_cell.length_b   1.000
_cell.length_c   1.000
_cell.angle_alpha   90.00
_cell.angle_beta   90.00
_cell.angle_gamma   90.00
#
_symmetry.space_group_name_H-M   'P 1'
#
loop_
_entity.id
_entity.type
_entity.pdbx_description
1 polymer ?
#
loop_
_entity_poly.entity_id
_entity_poly.type
_entity_poly.pdbx_seq_one_letter_code
_entity_poly.pdbx_strand_id
1 'polypeptide(L)'
;MIAKYKHLVIMPVLFIFSFCILASAAEAKTNSTIPKNKIVALVYDDSGSMWQQSGNVPIDNWKYANYALQSFVALLEKQDQLRVVSMSSPTIPEPIELDERLRQHEIEQIRTWTGKRSTPLESLHTAIKDLNKAVESNKNSDFWLIVLTDGIFNEINHLEQKLTAVQIEENKNTLFTSLRELKEKMDQNGASFHSTLIPIESYLSTEELEIMADFKRQWTESSAGNVLVSNGEQDIIQRINEVAALMTNRDPSEQEKFDLHPVWEGNQLVLESPFPLRRITLIEQSAEENASFKEFYMNNQRIEQGMEGPYKVITPDDPANLHPPIQGTFTHFKNVNGDGVIKKGTYKIVFDKPLSEEQQKSIKILAEPAIDFRVDFKKANDDGSLTSDSEVFFAGSKMRLEATLLKSESNDEEIDLRDIDVKSLFDVEADIDGVKLPLKYDSKVNKFIGDFKLPQKDKIPVSVKVNIKGFYQKVKESSLQVNPTRKLSLVANTDRWSTPLDKLNESDPFVITPMVNGKEMTSDELKKVFKKMKIDTSSHLKIEKEQKGNQILIFPKSLSPIFRTSVGDVRLHVTLPGQYPNEIAEETFTLTIEDISLIKKYGSVAIKALIWLALLVYIIGIIIKPRFDKNHISIEYKQSRKRSRLRDARGMTENFHTNWVYRWLVPFSAEKKTIGDLTFKADRKKDRVSLVKESQDPNLIVRHEKLESRSKKADLQIYHNDEIQIERTNYHSVYIFKSH
;
A
#
# COMPACT_ATOMS: atom_id res chain seq x y z
N MET A 1 2.20 -39.37 -24.55
CA MET A 1 3.11 -39.29 -23.36
C MET A 1 3.69 -37.88 -23.14
N ILE A 2 3.20 -36.83 -23.82
CA ILE A 2 3.75 -35.45 -23.74
C ILE A 2 2.87 -34.50 -22.89
N ALA A 3 1.66 -34.91 -22.51
CA ALA A 3 0.72 -34.04 -21.78
C ALA A 3 0.86 -34.08 -20.24
N LYS A 4 1.69 -34.94 -19.66
CA LYS A 4 1.83 -35.13 -18.19
C LYS A 4 2.92 -34.29 -17.52
N TYR A 5 3.78 -33.61 -18.30
CA TYR A 5 4.91 -32.86 -17.74
C TYR A 5 4.75 -31.32 -17.74
N LYS A 6 3.66 -30.76 -18.30
CA LYS A 6 3.44 -29.31 -18.29
C LYS A 6 3.10 -28.71 -16.92
N HIS A 7 2.55 -29.52 -16.00
CA HIS A 7 2.20 -29.03 -14.65
C HIS A 7 3.37 -29.07 -13.64
N LEU A 8 4.45 -29.81 -13.95
CA LEU A 8 5.56 -29.97 -13.00
C LEU A 8 6.61 -28.86 -13.11
N VAL A 9 6.64 -28.11 -14.23
CA VAL A 9 7.62 -27.03 -14.45
C VAL A 9 7.01 -25.65 -14.10
N ILE A 10 5.69 -25.50 -14.11
CA ILE A 10 5.04 -24.22 -13.82
C ILE A 10 4.97 -23.95 -12.30
N MET A 11 4.90 -24.99 -11.47
CA MET A 11 4.82 -24.83 -10.02
C MET A 11 6.09 -24.25 -9.36
N PRO A 12 7.32 -24.68 -9.70
CA PRO A 12 8.53 -24.06 -9.12
C PRO A 12 8.79 -22.63 -9.63
N VAL A 13 8.37 -22.29 -10.86
CA VAL A 13 8.53 -20.91 -11.39
C VAL A 13 7.56 -19.94 -10.70
N LEU A 14 6.33 -20.35 -10.42
CA LEU A 14 5.38 -19.56 -9.62
C LEU A 14 5.81 -19.42 -8.16
N PHE A 15 6.47 -20.44 -7.60
CA PHE A 15 7.00 -20.38 -6.22
C PHE A 15 8.21 -19.44 -6.12
N ILE A 16 9.10 -19.43 -7.13
CA ILE A 16 10.25 -18.52 -7.19
C ILE A 16 9.76 -17.07 -7.43
N PHE A 17 8.75 -16.84 -8.27
CA PHE A 17 8.17 -15.50 -8.46
C PHE A 17 7.43 -14.99 -7.22
N SER A 18 6.69 -15.84 -6.49
CA SER A 18 6.09 -15.48 -5.19
C SER A 18 7.14 -15.18 -4.12
N PHE A 19 8.28 -15.89 -4.12
CA PHE A 19 9.36 -15.66 -3.16
C PHE A 19 10.13 -14.36 -3.48
N CYS A 20 10.31 -14.03 -4.76
CA CYS A 20 10.91 -12.74 -5.16
C CYS A 20 10.00 -11.54 -4.88
N ILE A 21 8.67 -11.68 -4.97
CA ILE A 21 7.71 -10.62 -4.61
C ILE A 21 7.61 -10.46 -3.08
N LEU A 22 7.72 -11.56 -2.32
CA LEU A 22 7.77 -11.51 -0.85
C LEU A 22 9.13 -11.00 -0.33
N ALA A 23 10.24 -11.25 -1.03
CA ALA A 23 11.54 -10.70 -0.66
C ALA A 23 11.64 -9.19 -0.95
N SER A 24 11.04 -8.69 -2.03
CA SER A 24 10.99 -7.25 -2.30
C SER A 24 10.02 -6.47 -1.41
N ALA A 25 9.03 -7.13 -0.80
CA ALA A 25 8.16 -6.51 0.21
C ALA A 25 8.75 -6.54 1.63
N ALA A 26 9.79 -7.35 1.88
CA ALA A 26 10.46 -7.44 3.19
C ALA A 26 11.66 -6.47 3.33
N GLU A 27 12.17 -5.88 2.24
CA GLU A 27 13.25 -4.89 2.31
C GLU A 27 12.79 -3.45 2.65
N ALA A 28 11.51 -3.21 2.81
CA ALA A 28 10.97 -1.88 3.06
C ALA A 28 10.68 -1.58 4.54
N LYS A 29 11.33 -2.25 5.51
CA LYS A 29 11.23 -1.87 6.94
C LYS A 29 12.36 -2.43 7.81
N THR A 30 13.59 -2.06 7.50
CA THR A 30 14.63 -2.01 8.54
C THR A 30 15.32 -0.67 8.44
N ASN A 31 14.65 0.39 8.91
CA ASN A 31 15.37 1.56 9.37
C ASN A 31 16.16 1.10 10.59
N SER A 32 17.40 0.68 10.38
CA SER A 32 18.34 0.48 11.48
C SER A 32 18.48 1.83 12.19
N THR A 33 18.15 1.87 13.44
CA THR A 33 18.35 3.03 14.33
C THR A 33 19.82 3.17 14.77
N ILE A 34 20.75 2.78 13.92
CA ILE A 34 22.17 3.13 14.10
C ILE A 34 22.25 4.65 13.98
N PRO A 35 22.86 5.35 14.96
CA PRO A 35 23.05 6.79 14.86
C PRO A 35 23.72 7.10 13.53
N LYS A 36 23.09 7.99 12.77
CA LYS A 36 23.62 8.37 11.47
C LYS A 36 24.93 9.11 11.69
N ASN A 37 26.00 8.64 11.07
CA ASN A 37 27.27 9.37 11.05
C ASN A 37 27.05 10.73 10.41
N LYS A 38 27.64 11.76 10.98
CA LYS A 38 27.64 13.09 10.39
C LYS A 38 28.83 13.26 9.48
N ILE A 39 28.60 13.76 8.27
CA ILE A 39 29.65 14.11 7.33
C ILE A 39 29.61 15.62 7.17
N VAL A 40 30.61 16.29 7.74
CA VAL A 40 30.64 17.73 7.85
C VAL A 40 31.72 18.27 6.93
N ALA A 41 31.35 19.17 6.01
CA ALA A 41 32.24 20.05 5.29
C ALA A 41 32.09 21.45 5.90
N LEU A 42 33.14 21.95 6.49
CA LEU A 42 33.21 23.29 7.06
C LEU A 42 34.11 24.16 6.22
N VAL A 43 33.54 25.20 5.61
CA VAL A 43 34.30 26.26 4.93
C VAL A 43 34.68 27.28 5.97
N TYR A 44 36.01 27.40 6.19
CA TYR A 44 36.56 28.18 7.24
C TYR A 44 37.30 29.39 6.67
N ASP A 45 36.86 30.57 7.07
CA ASP A 45 37.50 31.81 6.65
C ASP A 45 38.77 32.07 7.45
N ASP A 46 39.91 31.94 6.77
CA ASP A 46 41.22 32.28 7.27
C ASP A 46 41.83 33.46 6.47
N SER A 47 40.97 34.30 5.89
CA SER A 47 41.35 35.47 5.11
C SER A 47 42.01 36.59 5.94
N GLY A 48 42.57 37.56 5.26
CA GLY A 48 43.23 38.67 5.89
C GLY A 48 42.34 39.58 6.74
N SER A 49 41.03 39.68 6.39
CA SER A 49 40.03 40.45 7.15
C SER A 49 39.77 39.91 8.56
N MET A 50 39.97 38.61 8.75
CA MET A 50 39.86 37.97 10.04
C MET A 50 40.91 38.45 11.08
N TRP A 51 42.04 39.02 10.59
CA TRP A 51 43.24 39.39 11.38
C TRP A 51 43.58 40.87 11.35
N GLN A 52 43.17 41.62 10.30
CA GLN A 52 43.66 42.97 10.10
C GLN A 52 42.90 43.98 10.95
N GLN A 53 43.61 45.00 11.39
CA GLN A 53 43.01 46.16 12.01
C GLN A 53 42.14 46.92 11.01
N SER A 54 40.91 47.17 11.34
CA SER A 54 40.07 48.14 10.65
C SER A 54 40.24 49.50 11.33
N GLY A 55 41.04 50.36 10.75
CA GLY A 55 41.41 51.63 11.38
C GLY A 55 42.36 51.43 12.57
N ASN A 56 41.93 51.89 13.77
CA ASN A 56 42.70 51.76 15.01
C ASN A 56 42.21 50.64 15.94
N VAL A 57 41.31 49.83 15.52
CA VAL A 57 40.72 48.77 16.33
C VAL A 57 41.25 47.41 15.85
N PRO A 58 41.88 46.63 16.75
CA PRO A 58 42.29 45.26 16.44
C PRO A 58 41.06 44.37 16.18
N ILE A 59 41.13 43.51 15.15
CA ILE A 59 40.12 42.52 14.83
C ILE A 59 40.60 41.17 15.32
N ASP A 60 39.83 40.55 16.21
CA ASP A 60 40.15 39.24 16.79
C ASP A 60 39.24 38.10 16.27
N ASN A 61 38.51 38.34 15.15
CA ASN A 61 37.60 37.34 14.60
C ASN A 61 38.26 35.98 14.41
N TRP A 62 39.47 35.96 13.89
CA TRP A 62 40.24 34.74 13.69
C TRP A 62 40.49 33.97 14.98
N LYS A 63 40.85 34.63 16.05
CA LYS A 63 41.16 34.03 17.35
C LYS A 63 39.91 33.30 17.92
N TYR A 64 38.76 33.95 17.85
CA TYR A 64 37.47 33.38 18.27
C TYR A 64 36.97 32.29 17.33
N ALA A 65 37.15 32.46 16.02
CA ALA A 65 36.81 31.44 15.02
C ALA A 65 37.64 30.17 15.19
N ASN A 66 38.95 30.33 15.42
CA ASN A 66 39.86 29.22 15.68
C ASN A 66 39.50 28.47 16.99
N TYR A 67 39.24 29.21 18.08
CA TYR A 67 38.75 28.62 19.34
C TYR A 67 37.42 27.89 19.13
N ALA A 68 36.49 28.48 18.38
CA ALA A 68 35.20 27.87 18.07
C ALA A 68 35.38 26.59 17.27
N LEU A 69 36.27 26.55 16.29
CA LEU A 69 36.58 25.33 15.51
C LEU A 69 37.22 24.24 16.39
N GLN A 70 38.17 24.58 17.28
CA GLN A 70 38.72 23.65 18.25
C GLN A 70 37.59 23.06 19.15
N SER A 71 36.70 23.94 19.66
CA SER A 71 35.55 23.53 20.47
C SER A 71 34.61 22.61 19.70
N PHE A 72 34.38 22.89 18.43
CA PHE A 72 33.55 22.07 17.56
C PHE A 72 34.14 20.66 17.37
N VAL A 73 35.45 20.55 17.15
CA VAL A 73 36.19 19.27 17.09
C VAL A 73 36.07 18.51 18.42
N ALA A 74 36.19 19.22 19.55
CA ALA A 74 36.01 18.60 20.87
C ALA A 74 34.58 18.04 21.08
N LEU A 75 33.56 18.64 20.47
CA LEU A 75 32.14 18.25 20.61
C LEU A 75 31.69 17.13 19.68
N LEU A 76 32.34 16.91 18.53
CA LEU A 76 31.96 15.86 17.57
C LEU A 76 32.19 14.46 18.13
N GLU A 77 31.46 13.48 17.59
CA GLU A 77 31.61 12.08 17.97
C GLU A 77 32.68 11.37 17.10
N LYS A 78 33.22 10.28 17.64
CA LYS A 78 34.27 9.50 16.97
C LYS A 78 33.90 9.01 15.56
N GLN A 79 32.63 8.66 15.35
CA GLN A 79 32.11 8.19 14.06
C GLN A 79 31.81 9.30 13.07
N ASP A 80 31.83 10.58 13.50
CA ASP A 80 31.60 11.72 12.61
C ASP A 80 32.84 11.97 11.75
N GLN A 81 32.68 12.61 10.61
CA GLN A 81 33.74 13.01 9.71
C GLN A 81 33.72 14.53 9.56
N LEU A 82 34.79 15.19 9.90
CA LEU A 82 34.97 16.63 9.71
C LEU A 82 36.05 16.91 8.69
N ARG A 83 35.73 17.68 7.67
CA ARG A 83 36.68 18.21 6.69
C ARG A 83 36.60 19.73 6.67
N VAL A 84 37.69 20.38 6.87
CA VAL A 84 37.77 21.84 6.90
C VAL A 84 38.41 22.34 5.61
N VAL A 85 37.60 23.04 4.81
CA VAL A 85 38.07 23.70 3.59
C VAL A 85 38.46 25.14 3.95
N SER A 86 39.77 25.42 4.01
CA SER A 86 40.29 26.78 4.22
C SER A 86 40.05 27.62 2.99
N MET A 87 39.61 28.87 3.17
CA MET A 87 39.42 29.80 2.06
C MET A 87 40.74 30.19 1.41
N SER A 88 41.83 30.23 2.15
CA SER A 88 43.16 30.51 1.62
C SER A 88 43.78 29.36 0.80
N SER A 89 43.26 28.15 0.95
CA SER A 89 43.72 26.95 0.23
C SER A 89 42.49 26.04 -0.08
N PRO A 90 41.73 26.33 -1.13
CA PRO A 90 40.46 25.67 -1.43
C PRO A 90 40.68 24.27 -2.03
N THR A 91 41.35 23.41 -1.32
CA THR A 91 41.56 22.00 -1.65
C THR A 91 40.72 21.13 -0.75
N ILE A 92 40.38 19.92 -1.21
CA ILE A 92 39.68 18.93 -0.36
C ILE A 92 40.70 18.40 0.65
N PRO A 93 40.55 18.70 1.96
CA PRO A 93 41.45 18.20 2.97
C PRO A 93 41.16 16.76 3.34
N GLU A 94 42.14 16.10 3.95
CA GLU A 94 41.88 14.84 4.65
C GLU A 94 40.94 15.09 5.84
N PRO A 95 40.09 14.12 6.18
CA PRO A 95 39.24 14.22 7.36
C PRO A 95 40.07 14.39 8.64
N ILE A 96 39.62 15.26 9.52
CA ILE A 96 40.20 15.41 10.85
C ILE A 96 39.91 14.14 11.67
N GLU A 97 40.93 13.59 12.31
CA GLU A 97 40.83 12.39 13.13
C GLU A 97 40.13 12.68 14.46
N LEU A 98 38.93 12.10 14.64
CA LEU A 98 38.11 12.28 15.82
C LEU A 98 38.23 11.13 16.83
N ASP A 99 39.22 10.25 16.65
CA ASP A 99 39.56 9.23 17.64
C ASP A 99 40.04 9.86 18.95
N GLU A 100 39.63 9.32 20.07
CA GLU A 100 39.92 9.85 21.41
C GLU A 100 41.42 10.12 21.62
N ARG A 101 42.30 9.29 21.05
CA ARG A 101 43.75 9.40 21.23
C ARG A 101 44.37 10.51 20.38
N LEU A 102 43.78 10.79 19.21
CA LEU A 102 44.32 11.77 18.23
C LEU A 102 43.60 13.11 18.34
N ARG A 103 42.38 13.16 18.85
CA ARG A 103 41.56 14.37 18.88
C ARG A 103 42.25 15.55 19.55
N GLN A 104 42.94 15.35 20.70
CA GLN A 104 43.68 16.43 21.35
C GLN A 104 44.79 16.96 20.46
N HIS A 105 45.47 16.08 19.74
CA HIS A 105 46.52 16.48 18.77
C HIS A 105 45.93 17.30 17.62
N GLU A 106 44.79 16.89 17.07
CA GLU A 106 44.09 17.64 16.02
C GLU A 106 43.66 19.04 16.51
N ILE A 107 43.14 19.14 17.74
CA ILE A 107 42.80 20.42 18.37
C ILE A 107 44.05 21.32 18.47
N GLU A 108 45.20 20.77 18.88
CA GLU A 108 46.46 21.49 18.99
C GLU A 108 47.01 21.92 17.59
N GLN A 109 46.82 21.10 16.56
CA GLN A 109 47.15 21.46 15.20
C GLN A 109 46.31 22.65 14.70
N ILE A 110 45.00 22.61 14.92
CA ILE A 110 44.07 23.69 14.56
C ILE A 110 44.51 25.01 15.23
N ARG A 111 44.93 24.96 16.49
CA ARG A 111 45.40 26.14 17.23
C ARG A 111 46.54 26.83 16.51
N THR A 112 47.38 26.10 15.80
CA THR A 112 48.54 26.64 15.09
C THR A 112 48.23 27.20 13.69
N TRP A 113 47.02 27.03 13.22
CA TRP A 113 46.65 27.52 11.88
C TRP A 113 46.73 29.02 11.80
N THR A 114 47.34 29.50 10.69
CA THR A 114 47.49 30.91 10.38
C THR A 114 46.85 31.20 9.04
N GLY A 115 46.17 32.33 8.90
CA GLY A 115 45.47 32.67 7.68
C GLY A 115 46.33 33.29 6.61
N LYS A 116 45.78 33.35 5.40
CA LYS A 116 46.30 33.97 4.20
C LYS A 116 45.28 34.94 3.61
N ARG A 117 45.69 35.78 2.67
CA ARG A 117 44.83 36.82 2.12
C ARG A 117 43.98 36.34 0.96
N SER A 118 42.82 35.79 1.14
CA SER A 118 41.86 35.58 0.07
C SER A 118 40.54 34.98 0.59
N THR A 119 39.40 35.37 0.01
CA THR A 119 38.08 34.80 0.30
C THR A 119 37.43 34.30 -1.00
N PRO A 120 37.98 33.26 -1.64
CA PRO A 120 37.47 32.80 -2.93
C PRO A 120 36.22 31.94 -2.78
N LEU A 121 35.28 32.13 -3.70
CA LEU A 121 34.07 31.30 -3.81
C LEU A 121 34.40 29.83 -4.14
N GLU A 122 35.61 29.55 -4.67
CA GLU A 122 36.08 28.20 -4.98
C GLU A 122 36.14 27.30 -3.75
N SER A 123 36.37 27.84 -2.55
CA SER A 123 36.31 27.07 -1.28
C SER A 123 34.95 26.45 -1.04
N LEU A 124 33.90 27.20 -1.32
CA LEU A 124 32.52 26.72 -1.18
C LEU A 124 32.15 25.70 -2.27
N HIS A 125 32.60 25.95 -3.53
CA HIS A 125 32.43 24.96 -4.60
C HIS A 125 33.19 23.65 -4.29
N THR A 126 34.37 23.73 -3.69
CA THR A 126 35.14 22.56 -3.26
C THR A 126 34.40 21.76 -2.19
N ALA A 127 33.84 22.41 -1.17
CA ALA A 127 33.06 21.77 -0.13
C ALA A 127 31.81 21.08 -0.70
N ILE A 128 31.08 21.76 -1.59
CA ILE A 128 29.90 21.19 -2.28
C ILE A 128 30.30 19.95 -3.10
N LYS A 129 31.41 20.02 -3.85
CA LYS A 129 31.91 18.91 -4.64
C LYS A 129 32.34 17.71 -3.78
N ASP A 130 32.96 17.97 -2.63
CA ASP A 130 33.33 16.92 -1.67
C ASP A 130 32.12 16.19 -1.11
N LEU A 131 31.14 16.93 -0.61
CA LEU A 131 29.88 16.34 -0.13
C LEU A 131 29.15 15.58 -1.23
N ASN A 132 29.16 16.08 -2.46
CA ASN A 132 28.55 15.45 -3.62
C ASN A 132 29.16 14.07 -3.95
N LYS A 133 30.47 13.89 -3.71
CA LYS A 133 31.15 12.60 -3.83
C LYS A 133 30.80 11.68 -2.64
N ALA A 134 30.80 12.25 -1.43
CA ALA A 134 30.57 11.48 -0.21
C ALA A 134 29.19 10.82 -0.15
N VAL A 135 28.15 11.41 -0.75
CA VAL A 135 26.78 10.88 -0.70
C VAL A 135 26.64 9.50 -1.35
N GLU A 136 27.44 9.20 -2.37
CA GLU A 136 27.34 7.92 -3.09
C GLU A 136 27.73 6.71 -2.22
N SER A 137 28.68 6.91 -1.31
CA SER A 137 29.17 5.88 -0.38
C SER A 137 28.52 5.89 1.01
N ASN A 138 27.78 6.96 1.35
CA ASN A 138 27.28 7.19 2.71
C ASN A 138 25.78 7.52 2.74
N LYS A 139 24.95 6.69 2.09
CA LYS A 139 23.50 6.94 1.89
C LYS A 139 22.70 7.16 3.18
N ASN A 140 23.16 6.65 4.34
CA ASN A 140 22.46 6.75 5.62
C ASN A 140 23.07 7.78 6.56
N SER A 141 23.90 8.70 6.07
CA SER A 141 24.55 9.71 6.89
C SER A 141 23.80 11.04 6.86
N ASP A 142 24.02 11.88 7.87
CA ASP A 142 23.57 13.27 7.89
C ASP A 142 24.69 14.17 7.37
N PHE A 143 24.41 14.91 6.30
CA PHE A 143 25.40 15.77 5.64
C PHE A 143 25.23 17.22 6.09
N TRP A 144 26.35 17.84 6.45
CA TRP A 144 26.40 19.20 6.94
C TRP A 144 27.36 20.05 6.12
N LEU A 145 26.87 21.18 5.60
CA LEU A 145 27.68 22.23 5.00
C LEU A 145 27.64 23.45 5.90
N ILE A 146 28.77 23.79 6.50
CA ILE A 146 28.89 24.94 7.42
C ILE A 146 29.82 25.94 6.77
N VAL A 147 29.45 27.21 6.70
CA VAL A 147 30.25 28.28 6.16
C VAL A 147 30.44 29.37 7.21
N LEU A 148 31.65 29.62 7.60
CA LEU A 148 32.01 30.72 8.53
C LEU A 148 32.85 31.75 7.74
N THR A 149 32.37 32.99 7.65
CA THR A 149 33.04 34.07 6.92
C THR A 149 32.77 35.44 7.54
N ASP A 150 33.78 36.33 7.51
CA ASP A 150 33.64 37.71 7.94
C ASP A 150 33.62 38.69 6.74
N GLY A 151 33.60 38.17 5.52
CA GLY A 151 33.68 38.96 4.32
C GLY A 151 32.72 38.53 3.23
N ILE A 152 32.72 39.30 2.17
CA ILE A 152 32.03 38.97 0.93
C ILE A 152 33.00 38.18 0.04
N PHE A 153 32.52 37.08 -0.54
CA PHE A 153 33.33 36.31 -1.50
C PHE A 153 33.80 37.17 -2.66
N ASN A 154 35.08 37.03 -3.02
CA ASN A 154 35.75 37.88 -4.02
C ASN A 154 34.98 37.97 -5.34
N GLU A 155 34.43 36.86 -5.80
CA GLU A 155 33.77 36.76 -7.12
C GLU A 155 32.34 37.36 -7.12
N ILE A 156 31.85 37.84 -5.97
CA ILE A 156 30.56 38.54 -5.86
C ILE A 156 30.71 39.93 -5.22
N ASN A 157 31.90 40.29 -4.76
CA ASN A 157 32.20 41.59 -4.18
C ASN A 157 32.61 42.60 -5.28
N HIS A 158 31.63 43.39 -5.75
CA HIS A 158 31.87 44.44 -6.75
C HIS A 158 32.50 45.69 -6.17
N LEU A 159 32.58 45.83 -4.87
CA LEU A 159 33.18 46.97 -4.21
C LEU A 159 34.72 46.89 -4.25
N GLU A 160 35.27 45.70 -4.10
CA GLU A 160 36.70 45.46 -4.09
C GLU A 160 37.27 45.05 -5.47
N GLN A 161 36.44 44.42 -6.31
CA GLN A 161 36.83 43.90 -7.59
C GLN A 161 36.06 44.54 -8.75
N LYS A 162 36.74 44.75 -9.87
CA LYS A 162 36.13 45.29 -11.11
C LYS A 162 35.30 44.19 -11.81
N LEU A 163 34.24 43.75 -11.18
CA LEU A 163 33.33 42.77 -11.73
C LEU A 163 32.15 43.46 -12.44
N THR A 164 31.71 42.89 -13.54
CA THR A 164 30.49 43.34 -14.18
C THR A 164 29.28 42.70 -13.48
N ALA A 165 28.11 43.36 -13.51
CA ALA A 165 26.89 42.80 -12.94
C ALA A 165 26.56 41.42 -13.53
N VAL A 166 26.88 41.16 -14.79
CA VAL A 166 26.69 39.85 -15.45
C VAL A 166 27.56 38.79 -14.82
N GLN A 167 28.86 39.08 -14.57
CA GLN A 167 29.78 38.14 -13.94
C GLN A 167 29.36 37.80 -12.50
N ILE A 168 28.93 38.80 -11.73
CA ILE A 168 28.40 38.56 -10.37
C ILE A 168 27.19 37.64 -10.38
N GLU A 169 26.24 37.90 -11.29
CA GLU A 169 25.05 37.10 -11.40
C GLU A 169 25.35 35.67 -11.89
N GLU A 170 26.27 35.50 -12.84
CA GLU A 170 26.73 34.17 -13.28
C GLU A 170 27.37 33.38 -12.14
N ASN A 171 28.25 34.02 -11.34
CA ASN A 171 28.90 33.39 -10.20
C ASN A 171 27.87 32.94 -9.13
N LYS A 172 26.93 33.83 -8.78
CA LYS A 172 25.84 33.51 -7.86
C LYS A 172 24.97 32.35 -8.40
N ASN A 173 24.54 32.43 -9.63
CA ASN A 173 23.71 31.41 -10.25
C ASN A 173 24.40 30.04 -10.30
N THR A 174 25.68 30.01 -10.60
CA THR A 174 26.48 28.77 -10.61
C THR A 174 26.55 28.15 -9.22
N LEU A 175 26.80 28.96 -8.19
CA LEU A 175 26.87 28.49 -6.81
C LEU A 175 25.52 27.95 -6.32
N PHE A 176 24.47 28.76 -6.42
CA PHE A 176 23.17 28.40 -5.86
C PHE A 176 22.48 27.29 -6.64
N THR A 177 22.81 27.12 -7.93
CA THR A 177 22.39 25.95 -8.70
C THR A 177 23.09 24.69 -8.18
N SER A 178 24.43 24.73 -7.99
CA SER A 178 25.20 23.60 -7.45
C SER A 178 24.72 23.21 -6.04
N LEU A 179 24.31 24.18 -5.22
CA LEU A 179 23.79 23.93 -3.88
C LEU A 179 22.41 23.25 -3.92
N ARG A 180 21.52 23.68 -4.84
CA ARG A 180 20.22 23.04 -5.10
C ARG A 180 20.38 21.62 -5.59
N GLU A 181 21.25 21.40 -6.58
CA GLU A 181 21.54 20.06 -7.12
C GLU A 181 22.10 19.12 -6.05
N LEU A 182 22.97 19.62 -5.17
CA LEU A 182 23.46 18.86 -4.02
C LEU A 182 22.31 18.43 -3.11
N LYS A 183 21.41 19.35 -2.73
CA LYS A 183 20.24 19.05 -1.91
C LYS A 183 19.33 18.02 -2.58
N GLU A 184 19.01 18.21 -3.86
CA GLU A 184 18.17 17.26 -4.62
C GLU A 184 18.80 15.87 -4.69
N LYS A 185 20.13 15.78 -4.88
CA LYS A 185 20.86 14.51 -4.89
C LYS A 185 20.81 13.83 -3.52
N MET A 186 20.96 14.58 -2.42
CA MET A 186 20.81 14.05 -1.06
C MET A 186 19.41 13.48 -0.84
N ASP A 187 18.36 14.25 -1.18
CA ASP A 187 16.96 13.84 -1.06
C ASP A 187 16.67 12.56 -1.87
N GLN A 188 17.19 12.46 -3.10
CA GLN A 188 17.05 11.28 -3.96
C GLN A 188 17.73 10.03 -3.37
N ASN A 189 18.82 10.21 -2.61
CA ASN A 189 19.51 9.11 -1.94
C ASN A 189 18.99 8.81 -0.53
N GLY A 190 17.97 9.53 -0.06
CA GLY A 190 17.41 9.37 1.29
C GLY A 190 18.33 9.85 2.41
N ALA A 191 19.34 10.67 2.08
CA ALA A 191 20.27 11.30 3.02
C ALA A 191 19.67 12.63 3.51
N SER A 192 19.95 13.00 4.77
CA SER A 192 19.59 14.30 5.32
C SER A 192 20.65 15.33 4.93
N PHE A 193 20.25 16.50 4.47
CA PHE A 193 21.18 17.61 4.16
C PHE A 193 20.84 18.83 5.00
N HIS A 194 21.85 19.36 5.65
CA HIS A 194 21.78 20.57 6.48
C HIS A 194 22.84 21.56 6.03
N SER A 195 22.48 22.80 5.83
CA SER A 195 23.42 23.87 5.52
C SER A 195 23.28 25.02 6.51
N THR A 196 24.39 25.59 6.92
CA THR A 196 24.40 26.74 7.84
C THR A 196 25.45 27.76 7.40
N LEU A 197 25.01 28.98 7.18
CA LEU A 197 25.87 30.13 6.92
C LEU A 197 26.04 30.93 8.21
N ILE A 198 27.29 31.19 8.62
CA ILE A 198 27.63 32.00 9.78
C ILE A 198 28.41 33.25 9.28
N PRO A 199 27.69 34.29 8.88
CA PRO A 199 28.34 35.54 8.51
C PRO A 199 28.70 36.37 9.76
N ILE A 200 29.90 36.90 9.81
CA ILE A 200 30.36 37.83 10.85
C ILE A 200 30.21 39.24 10.27
N GLU A 201 29.20 39.97 10.75
CA GLU A 201 28.78 41.26 10.15
C GLU A 201 29.30 42.48 10.87
N SER A 202 30.04 42.30 11.98
CA SER A 202 30.45 43.40 12.86
C SER A 202 31.31 44.49 12.18
N TYR A 203 32.00 44.17 11.09
CA TYR A 203 32.93 45.10 10.44
C TYR A 203 32.53 45.37 8.97
N LEU A 204 31.41 44.89 8.49
CA LEU A 204 30.92 45.13 7.15
C LEU A 204 30.38 46.55 6.99
N SER A 205 30.68 47.19 5.88
CA SER A 205 30.08 48.48 5.48
C SER A 205 28.57 48.29 5.15
N THR A 206 27.85 49.41 5.03
CA THR A 206 26.42 49.37 4.66
C THR A 206 26.22 48.68 3.31
N GLU A 207 27.07 48.95 2.33
CA GLU A 207 27.00 48.37 0.99
C GLU A 207 27.29 46.87 1.01
N GLU A 208 28.27 46.44 1.81
CA GLU A 208 28.59 45.01 2.00
C GLU A 208 27.46 44.26 2.70
N LEU A 209 26.82 44.92 3.69
CA LEU A 209 25.64 44.34 4.34
C LEU A 209 24.47 44.11 3.35
N GLU A 210 24.29 44.97 2.33
CA GLU A 210 23.28 44.74 1.28
C GLU A 210 23.64 43.55 0.40
N ILE A 211 24.92 43.37 0.02
CA ILE A 211 25.40 42.18 -0.73
C ILE A 211 25.18 40.92 0.12
N MET A 212 25.57 40.96 1.39
CA MET A 212 25.41 39.82 2.32
C MET A 212 23.93 39.50 2.56
N ALA A 213 23.04 40.48 2.64
CA ALA A 213 21.60 40.26 2.78
C ALA A 213 21.03 39.51 1.59
N ASP A 214 21.41 39.85 0.36
CA ASP A 214 21.00 39.12 -0.84
C ASP A 214 21.57 37.68 -0.84
N PHE A 215 22.84 37.51 -0.47
CA PHE A 215 23.47 36.18 -0.36
C PHE A 215 22.78 35.30 0.67
N LYS A 216 22.47 35.82 1.87
CA LYS A 216 21.72 35.11 2.92
C LYS A 216 20.34 34.65 2.43
N ARG A 217 19.63 35.52 1.72
CA ARG A 217 18.32 35.18 1.14
C ARG A 217 18.43 34.02 0.14
N GLN A 218 19.36 34.13 -0.83
CA GLN A 218 19.58 33.08 -1.84
C GLN A 218 20.07 31.78 -1.23
N TRP A 219 20.90 31.84 -0.17
CA TRP A 219 21.31 30.66 0.60
C TRP A 219 20.11 29.89 1.15
N THR A 220 19.21 30.59 1.85
CA THR A 220 18.01 29.98 2.42
C THR A 220 17.08 29.42 1.35
N GLU A 221 16.86 30.15 0.25
CA GLU A 221 16.02 29.71 -0.86
C GLU A 221 16.56 28.46 -1.58
N SER A 222 17.90 28.36 -1.73
CA SER A 222 18.51 27.29 -2.50
C SER A 222 18.77 26.01 -1.70
N SER A 223 19.04 26.12 -0.41
CA SER A 223 19.40 24.98 0.45
C SER A 223 18.40 24.65 1.54
N ALA A 224 17.39 25.51 1.76
CA ALA A 224 16.56 25.53 2.97
C ALA A 224 17.40 25.61 4.26
N GLY A 225 18.59 26.21 4.16
CA GLY A 225 19.58 26.25 5.24
C GLY A 225 19.36 27.37 6.24
N ASN A 226 20.05 27.25 7.36
CA ASN A 226 20.03 28.25 8.43
C ASN A 226 21.04 29.38 8.14
N VAL A 227 20.74 30.57 8.66
CA VAL A 227 21.66 31.69 8.72
C VAL A 227 21.77 32.13 10.17
N LEU A 228 22.98 32.06 10.73
CA LEU A 228 23.29 32.40 12.14
C LEU A 228 24.24 33.60 12.14
N VAL A 229 23.67 34.81 12.13
CA VAL A 229 24.48 36.05 12.07
C VAL A 229 25.28 36.23 13.37
N SER A 230 26.57 36.49 13.24
CA SER A 230 27.46 36.90 14.33
C SER A 230 27.66 38.42 14.31
N ASN A 231 27.33 39.08 15.41
CA ASN A 231 27.45 40.54 15.53
C ASN A 231 28.68 40.97 16.31
N GLY A 232 29.59 40.06 16.57
CA GLY A 232 30.85 40.34 17.25
C GLY A 232 31.66 39.08 17.55
N GLU A 233 32.85 39.28 18.03
CA GLU A 233 33.82 38.21 18.20
C GLU A 233 33.37 37.09 19.14
N GLN A 234 32.73 37.41 20.29
CA GLN A 234 32.23 36.43 21.23
C GLN A 234 31.03 35.64 20.68
N ASP A 235 30.23 36.25 19.80
CA ASP A 235 29.09 35.60 19.15
C ASP A 235 29.52 34.43 18.28
N ILE A 236 30.73 34.46 17.70
CA ILE A 236 31.26 33.38 16.85
C ILE A 236 31.23 32.06 17.60
N ILE A 237 31.67 32.03 18.85
CA ILE A 237 31.68 30.84 19.71
C ILE A 237 30.23 30.36 19.95
N GLN A 238 29.33 31.33 20.20
CA GLN A 238 27.91 31.00 20.39
C GLN A 238 27.28 30.37 19.13
N ARG A 239 27.52 30.95 17.94
CA ARG A 239 26.98 30.43 16.67
C ARG A 239 27.49 29.03 16.35
N ILE A 240 28.75 28.74 16.56
CA ILE A 240 29.30 27.39 16.40
C ILE A 240 28.70 26.42 17.41
N ASN A 241 28.47 26.82 18.64
CA ASN A 241 27.78 26.01 19.65
C ASN A 241 26.31 25.77 19.27
N GLU A 242 25.63 26.74 18.64
CA GLU A 242 24.28 26.55 18.08
C GLU A 242 24.28 25.51 16.96
N VAL A 243 25.26 25.53 16.07
CA VAL A 243 25.43 24.49 15.05
C VAL A 243 25.65 23.12 15.68
N ALA A 244 26.54 23.02 16.68
CA ALA A 244 26.77 21.77 17.40
C ALA A 244 25.51 21.28 18.15
N ALA A 245 24.69 22.20 18.65
CA ALA A 245 23.39 21.87 19.25
C ALA A 245 22.43 21.31 18.19
N LEU A 246 22.30 21.95 17.04
CA LEU A 246 21.46 21.45 15.94
C LEU A 246 21.90 20.05 15.48
N MET A 247 23.21 19.82 15.35
CA MET A 247 23.77 18.53 14.96
C MET A 247 23.48 17.40 15.96
N THR A 248 23.26 17.73 17.22
CA THR A 248 22.95 16.78 18.30
C THR A 248 21.46 16.78 18.68
N ASN A 249 20.61 17.43 17.87
CA ASN A 249 19.19 17.64 18.12
C ASN A 249 18.91 18.32 19.49
N ARG A 250 19.82 19.13 19.99
CA ARG A 250 19.58 19.98 21.14
C ARG A 250 18.84 21.25 20.73
N ASP A 251 17.99 21.76 21.61
CA ASP A 251 17.37 23.08 21.41
C ASP A 251 18.36 24.18 21.84
N PRO A 252 18.93 24.97 20.94
CA PRO A 252 19.88 26.03 21.31
C PRO A 252 19.18 27.27 21.90
N SER A 253 17.87 27.45 21.67
CA SER A 253 17.17 28.71 21.92
C SER A 253 16.84 28.95 23.38
N GLU A 254 16.79 27.91 24.20
CA GLU A 254 16.33 27.96 25.54
C GLU A 254 17.15 27.06 26.52
N GLN A 255 18.47 26.90 26.27
CA GLN A 255 19.35 25.99 27.07
C GLN A 255 19.28 26.23 28.58
N GLU A 256 18.99 27.45 29.02
CA GLU A 256 18.83 27.78 30.41
C GLU A 256 17.51 27.30 31.05
N LYS A 257 16.55 26.86 30.23
CA LYS A 257 15.21 26.44 30.70
C LYS A 257 15.08 24.97 31.03
N PHE A 258 15.94 24.13 30.42
CA PHE A 258 15.96 22.71 30.77
C PHE A 258 16.96 22.48 31.89
N ASP A 259 16.45 22.44 33.10
CA ASP A 259 17.26 22.25 34.33
C ASP A 259 17.46 20.76 34.61
N LEU A 260 18.73 20.31 34.55
CA LEU A 260 19.14 19.00 35.01
C LEU A 260 19.23 18.94 36.56
N HIS A 261 18.75 19.99 37.24
CA HIS A 261 18.81 20.14 38.70
C HIS A 261 20.21 19.85 39.27
N PRO A 262 21.26 20.60 38.82
CA PRO A 262 22.62 20.37 39.29
C PRO A 262 22.75 20.66 40.78
N VAL A 263 23.12 19.66 41.51
CA VAL A 263 23.38 19.79 42.96
C VAL A 263 24.81 19.39 43.24
N TRP A 264 25.53 20.31 43.93
CA TRP A 264 26.90 20.08 44.33
C TRP A 264 26.93 19.53 45.78
N GLU A 265 27.44 18.31 45.94
CA GLU A 265 27.55 17.62 47.22
C GLU A 265 29.03 17.28 47.52
N GLY A 266 29.74 18.17 48.17
CA GLY A 266 31.18 17.98 48.45
C GLY A 266 32.02 17.95 47.17
N ASN A 267 32.54 16.78 46.82
CA ASN A 267 33.29 16.58 45.55
C ASN A 267 32.44 15.90 44.48
N GLN A 268 31.11 16.00 44.53
CA GLN A 268 30.21 15.35 43.57
C GLN A 268 29.29 16.38 42.96
N LEU A 269 29.06 16.24 41.64
CA LEU A 269 27.98 16.87 40.90
C LEU A 269 26.89 15.83 40.69
N VAL A 270 25.71 16.09 41.21
CA VAL A 270 24.52 15.25 41.03
C VAL A 270 23.61 15.93 40.02
N LEU A 271 23.18 15.17 39.01
CA LEU A 271 22.29 15.62 37.96
C LEU A 271 21.10 14.67 37.86
N GLU A 272 19.96 15.16 37.43
CA GLU A 272 18.78 14.36 37.17
C GLU A 272 18.20 14.66 35.76
N SER A 273 17.83 13.61 35.02
CA SER A 273 17.13 13.79 33.76
C SER A 273 15.91 12.85 33.67
N PRO A 274 14.73 13.36 33.31
CA PRO A 274 13.55 12.56 33.05
C PRO A 274 13.61 11.84 31.69
N PHE A 275 14.61 12.16 30.86
CA PHE A 275 14.78 11.60 29.52
C PHE A 275 16.10 10.84 29.40
N PRO A 276 16.19 9.86 28.49
CA PRO A 276 17.45 9.21 28.16
C PRO A 276 18.41 10.20 27.50
N LEU A 277 19.70 10.08 27.81
CA LEU A 277 20.76 10.93 27.27
C LEU A 277 21.74 10.07 26.43
N ARG A 278 22.27 10.65 25.38
CA ARG A 278 23.38 10.08 24.63
C ARG A 278 24.70 10.37 25.33
N ARG A 279 24.85 11.61 25.79
CA ARG A 279 26.07 12.10 26.38
C ARG A 279 25.79 13.27 27.34
N ILE A 280 26.58 13.38 28.40
CA ILE A 280 26.69 14.57 29.23
C ILE A 280 28.08 15.15 28.96
N THR A 281 28.18 16.42 28.61
CA THR A 281 29.44 17.12 28.41
C THR A 281 29.59 18.22 29.43
N LEU A 282 30.67 18.20 30.20
CA LEU A 282 31.07 19.31 31.04
C LEU A 282 32.07 20.17 30.28
N ILE A 283 31.79 21.47 30.22
CA ILE A 283 32.68 22.49 29.63
C ILE A 283 33.11 23.39 30.78
N GLU A 284 34.36 23.29 31.17
CA GLU A 284 34.97 24.15 32.18
C GLU A 284 35.68 25.31 31.45
N GLN A 285 35.32 26.53 31.81
CA GLN A 285 35.95 27.76 31.33
C GLN A 285 36.61 28.51 32.47
N SER A 286 37.68 27.96 33.07
CA SER A 286 38.35 28.52 34.22
C SER A 286 39.79 28.84 33.86
N ALA A 287 40.34 29.93 34.39
CA ALA A 287 41.75 30.23 34.38
C ALA A 287 42.55 29.44 35.43
N GLU A 288 41.88 28.79 36.37
CA GLU A 288 42.47 27.95 37.42
C GLU A 288 42.85 26.56 36.89
N GLU A 289 43.45 25.74 37.74
CA GLU A 289 43.74 24.34 37.46
C GLU A 289 42.46 23.57 37.13
N ASN A 290 42.45 22.89 36.00
CA ASN A 290 41.26 22.15 35.54
C ASN A 290 40.79 21.12 36.53
N ALA A 291 39.49 20.94 36.61
CA ALA A 291 38.86 19.90 37.42
C ALA A 291 39.32 18.49 36.97
N SER A 292 39.70 17.68 37.92
CA SER A 292 40.06 16.28 37.68
C SER A 292 38.94 15.36 38.11
N PHE A 293 38.53 14.46 37.19
CA PHE A 293 37.40 13.58 37.39
C PHE A 293 37.85 12.18 37.79
N LYS A 294 37.10 11.56 38.69
CA LYS A 294 37.43 10.25 39.28
C LYS A 294 36.48 9.16 38.81
N GLU A 295 35.17 9.39 38.92
CA GLU A 295 34.18 8.37 38.67
C GLU A 295 32.89 8.97 38.10
N PHE A 296 32.16 8.14 37.31
CA PHE A 296 30.82 8.45 36.82
C PHE A 296 29.85 7.36 37.21
N TYR A 297 28.69 7.74 37.74
CA TYR A 297 27.61 6.83 38.13
C TYR A 297 26.32 7.19 37.46
N MET A 298 25.57 6.17 37.06
CA MET A 298 24.23 6.24 36.55
C MET A 298 23.30 5.40 37.44
N ASN A 299 22.30 6.03 38.06
CA ASN A 299 21.37 5.37 38.99
C ASN A 299 22.12 4.54 40.07
N ASN A 300 23.16 5.12 40.69
CA ASN A 300 24.06 4.51 41.67
C ASN A 300 24.94 3.35 41.16
N GLN A 301 24.92 3.05 39.85
CA GLN A 301 25.82 2.08 39.25
C GLN A 301 27.02 2.80 38.62
N ARG A 302 28.22 2.40 38.99
CA ARG A 302 29.45 2.94 38.40
C ARG A 302 29.56 2.53 36.94
N ILE A 303 29.85 3.47 36.02
CA ILE A 303 30.10 3.25 34.63
C ILE A 303 31.62 3.23 34.44
N GLU A 304 32.15 2.05 34.15
CA GLU A 304 33.56 1.90 33.81
C GLU A 304 33.82 2.40 32.39
N GLN A 305 34.93 3.14 32.19
CA GLN A 305 35.31 3.74 30.92
C GLN A 305 34.24 4.69 30.29
N GLY A 306 33.32 5.17 31.11
CA GLY A 306 32.26 6.09 30.69
C GLY A 306 32.70 7.55 30.50
N MET A 307 33.98 7.86 30.65
CA MET A 307 34.55 9.20 30.52
C MET A 307 35.51 9.29 29.35
N GLU A 308 35.37 10.33 28.53
CA GLU A 308 36.18 10.65 27.35
C GLU A 308 36.71 12.10 27.48
N GLY A 309 37.98 12.33 27.19
CA GLY A 309 38.68 13.57 27.40
C GLY A 309 39.52 13.54 28.69
N PRO A 310 39.94 14.67 29.29
CA PRO A 310 39.56 16.05 28.94
C PRO A 310 40.24 16.54 27.64
N TYR A 311 39.52 17.26 26.80
CA TYR A 311 40.04 17.93 25.62
C TYR A 311 40.25 19.41 25.94
N LYS A 312 41.50 19.88 25.81
CA LYS A 312 41.88 21.29 26.09
C LYS A 312 41.81 22.10 24.83
N VAL A 313 41.08 23.20 24.87
CA VAL A 313 40.89 24.16 23.80
C VAL A 313 41.38 25.50 24.28
N ILE A 314 42.25 26.13 23.50
CA ILE A 314 42.86 27.39 23.89
C ILE A 314 42.95 28.29 22.65
N THR A 315 42.60 29.58 22.80
CA THR A 315 42.78 30.54 21.72
C THR A 315 44.25 30.55 21.28
N PRO A 316 44.51 30.77 19.96
CA PRO A 316 45.88 30.99 19.48
C PRO A 316 46.59 32.10 20.23
N ASP A 317 47.91 32.01 20.30
CA ASP A 317 48.76 33.05 20.93
C ASP A 317 48.64 34.36 20.10
N ASP A 318 48.33 35.44 20.79
CA ASP A 318 48.22 36.76 20.23
C ASP A 318 49.56 37.49 20.39
N PRO A 319 50.28 37.80 19.27
CA PRO A 319 51.53 38.52 19.39
C PRO A 319 51.40 39.92 20.02
N ALA A 320 50.21 40.51 19.91
CA ALA A 320 49.95 41.82 20.48
C ALA A 320 49.52 41.80 21.94
N ASN A 321 49.15 40.59 22.49
CA ASN A 321 48.73 40.37 23.87
C ASN A 321 47.54 41.28 24.32
N LEU A 322 46.65 41.60 23.39
CA LEU A 322 45.58 42.56 23.62
C LEU A 322 44.48 42.00 24.55
N HIS A 323 44.26 40.70 24.55
CA HIS A 323 43.28 40.03 25.36
C HIS A 323 43.84 38.76 26.00
N PRO A 324 43.43 38.42 27.24
CA PRO A 324 43.84 37.16 27.85
C PRO A 324 43.38 35.98 27.02
N PRO A 325 44.14 34.87 26.95
CA PRO A 325 43.71 33.69 26.25
C PRO A 325 42.41 33.12 26.83
N ILE A 326 41.46 32.80 25.96
CA ILE A 326 40.30 32.04 26.34
C ILE A 326 40.70 30.57 26.33
N GLN A 327 40.40 29.87 27.40
CA GLN A 327 40.66 28.43 27.49
C GLN A 327 39.41 27.71 27.96
N GLY A 328 39.26 26.47 27.51
CA GLY A 328 38.16 25.60 27.93
C GLY A 328 38.60 24.15 27.94
N THR A 329 37.95 23.37 28.79
CA THR A 329 38.17 21.93 28.90
C THR A 329 36.87 21.23 28.69
N PHE A 330 36.82 20.25 27.77
CA PHE A 330 35.65 19.46 27.42
C PHE A 330 35.82 18.04 27.93
N THR A 331 34.91 17.58 28.76
CA THR A 331 34.87 16.19 29.25
C THR A 331 33.51 15.59 29.00
N HIS A 332 33.49 14.42 28.38
CA HIS A 332 32.28 13.72 28.01
C HIS A 332 32.04 12.52 28.92
N PHE A 333 30.79 12.32 29.31
CA PHE A 333 30.31 11.15 30.03
C PHE A 333 29.31 10.40 29.16
N LYS A 334 29.58 9.12 28.97
CA LYS A 334 28.80 8.22 28.07
C LYS A 334 28.52 6.91 28.78
N ASN A 335 27.51 6.20 28.36
CA ASN A 335 27.35 4.79 28.69
C ASN A 335 28.02 3.95 27.60
N VAL A 336 29.14 3.32 27.94
CA VAL A 336 29.87 2.44 26.98
C VAL A 336 29.33 1.01 26.98
N ASN A 337 28.35 0.71 27.84
CA ASN A 337 27.75 -0.61 28.00
C ASN A 337 26.38 -0.67 27.35
N GLY A 338 26.04 -1.82 26.79
CA GLY A 338 24.71 -2.09 26.23
C GLY A 338 24.40 -1.27 24.97
N ASP A 339 23.33 -0.47 25.01
CA ASP A 339 22.83 0.35 23.90
C ASP A 339 23.55 1.70 23.74
N GLY A 340 24.56 1.98 24.56
CA GLY A 340 25.27 3.27 24.53
C GLY A 340 24.49 4.45 25.13
N VAL A 341 23.27 4.22 25.61
CA VAL A 341 22.38 5.27 26.11
C VAL A 341 22.47 5.38 27.64
N ILE A 342 22.61 6.60 28.13
CA ILE A 342 22.48 6.94 29.54
C ILE A 342 20.97 6.92 29.87
N LYS A 343 20.53 5.97 30.69
CA LYS A 343 19.10 5.83 31.05
C LYS A 343 18.63 7.02 31.86
N LYS A 344 17.34 7.37 31.75
CA LYS A 344 16.73 8.39 32.62
C LYS A 344 16.97 8.11 34.11
N GLY A 345 17.13 9.17 34.92
CA GLY A 345 17.34 9.08 36.34
C GLY A 345 18.43 9.99 36.87
N THR A 346 19.13 9.58 37.93
CA THR A 346 20.15 10.36 38.62
C THR A 346 21.54 9.97 38.19
N TYR A 347 22.38 10.97 37.92
CA TYR A 347 23.78 10.82 37.54
C TYR A 347 24.66 11.47 38.55
N LYS A 348 25.81 10.85 38.87
CA LYS A 348 26.80 11.41 39.81
C LYS A 348 28.16 11.45 39.12
N ILE A 349 28.74 12.62 39.05
CA ILE A 349 30.09 12.85 38.58
C ILE A 349 30.95 13.19 39.76
N VAL A 350 31.95 12.36 40.03
CA VAL A 350 32.82 12.49 41.19
C VAL A 350 34.15 13.10 40.78
N PHE A 351 34.54 14.15 41.46
CA PHE A 351 35.82 14.84 41.26
C PHE A 351 36.85 14.32 42.24
N ASP A 352 38.13 14.48 41.92
CA ASP A 352 39.21 14.08 42.85
C ASP A 352 39.25 14.93 44.14
N LYS A 353 38.87 16.20 44.01
CA LYS A 353 38.78 17.14 45.12
C LYS A 353 37.50 17.98 45.03
N PRO A 354 36.99 18.52 46.15
CA PRO A 354 35.89 19.50 46.08
C PRO A 354 36.32 20.71 45.23
N LEU A 355 35.40 21.21 44.41
CA LEU A 355 35.61 22.38 43.55
C LEU A 355 35.27 23.66 44.32
N SER A 356 36.01 24.77 44.09
CA SER A 356 35.66 26.10 44.55
C SER A 356 34.32 26.56 43.95
N GLU A 357 33.66 27.54 44.58
CA GLU A 357 32.42 28.12 44.03
C GLU A 357 32.64 28.73 42.63
N GLU A 358 33.80 29.30 42.38
CA GLU A 358 34.16 29.87 41.09
C GLU A 358 34.31 28.79 40.04
N GLN A 359 34.97 27.69 40.34
CA GLN A 359 35.06 26.52 39.45
C GLN A 359 33.69 25.93 39.18
N GLN A 360 32.82 25.76 40.22
CA GLN A 360 31.46 25.28 40.02
C GLN A 360 30.65 26.15 39.08
N LYS A 361 30.77 27.48 39.16
CA LYS A 361 30.09 28.46 38.31
C LYS A 361 30.66 28.48 36.88
N SER A 362 31.95 28.12 36.71
CA SER A 362 32.61 28.08 35.40
C SER A 362 32.24 26.84 34.58
N ILE A 363 31.64 25.83 35.22
CA ILE A 363 31.23 24.58 34.55
C ILE A 363 29.87 24.76 33.92
N LYS A 364 29.83 24.63 32.58
CA LYS A 364 28.60 24.50 31.80
C LYS A 364 28.30 23.02 31.53
N ILE A 365 27.04 22.63 31.68
CA ILE A 365 26.58 21.27 31.52
C ILE A 365 25.77 21.19 30.22
N LEU A 366 26.21 20.35 29.29
CA LEU A 366 25.46 20.07 28.08
C LEU A 366 24.95 18.64 28.12
N ALA A 367 23.64 18.46 28.06
CA ALA A 367 23.00 17.16 27.97
C ALA A 367 22.56 16.91 26.50
N GLU A 368 23.03 15.83 25.92
CA GLU A 368 22.62 15.43 24.58
C GLU A 368 21.50 14.40 24.68
N PRO A 369 20.31 14.69 24.12
CA PRO A 369 19.19 13.79 24.21
C PRO A 369 19.38 12.53 23.36
N ALA A 370 19.02 11.37 23.90
CA ALA A 370 18.90 10.13 23.17
C ALA A 370 17.44 9.91 22.74
N ILE A 371 16.89 10.89 22.04
CA ILE A 371 15.48 10.92 21.61
C ILE A 371 15.40 10.97 20.09
N ASP A 372 14.47 10.22 19.57
CA ASP A 372 13.96 10.35 18.21
C ASP A 372 12.43 10.32 18.23
N PHE A 373 11.76 10.44 17.10
CA PHE A 373 10.33 10.26 17.04
C PHE A 373 9.91 9.64 15.71
N ARG A 374 8.80 8.92 15.73
CA ARG A 374 8.16 8.35 14.56
C ARG A 374 6.89 9.13 14.25
N VAL A 375 6.62 9.31 12.96
CA VAL A 375 5.39 9.94 12.46
C VAL A 375 4.59 8.91 11.71
N ASP A 376 3.36 8.69 12.14
CA ASP A 376 2.42 7.75 11.53
C ASP A 376 1.19 8.52 11.02
N PHE A 377 0.73 8.17 9.81
CA PHE A 377 -0.47 8.73 9.22
C PHE A 377 -1.57 7.66 9.20
N LYS A 378 -2.74 7.98 9.73
CA LYS A 378 -3.89 7.10 9.77
C LYS A 378 -5.10 7.75 9.12
N LYS A 379 -5.86 6.99 8.35
CA LYS A 379 -7.13 7.46 7.81
C LYS A 379 -8.20 7.33 8.88
N ALA A 380 -8.93 8.42 9.14
CA ALA A 380 -10.11 8.40 10.00
C ALA A 380 -11.34 8.04 9.15
N ASN A 381 -12.00 6.94 9.48
CA ASN A 381 -13.25 6.54 8.86
C ASN A 381 -14.44 7.32 9.47
N ASP A 382 -15.58 7.31 8.79
CA ASP A 382 -16.78 8.03 9.26
C ASP A 382 -17.36 7.47 10.57
N ASP A 383 -17.07 6.22 10.92
CA ASP A 383 -17.41 5.58 12.20
C ASP A 383 -16.43 5.90 13.35
N GLY A 384 -15.41 6.72 13.08
CA GLY A 384 -14.36 7.08 14.04
C GLY A 384 -13.24 6.05 14.18
N SER A 385 -13.28 4.91 13.48
CA SER A 385 -12.18 3.95 13.46
C SER A 385 -10.99 4.50 12.64
N LEU A 386 -9.77 4.03 12.99
CA LEU A 386 -8.53 4.41 12.32
C LEU A 386 -7.99 3.20 11.54
N THR A 387 -7.67 3.41 10.28
CA THR A 387 -6.98 2.40 9.46
C THR A 387 -5.55 2.85 9.17
N SER A 388 -4.58 1.97 9.51
CA SER A 388 -3.15 2.20 9.29
C SER A 388 -2.64 1.66 7.95
N ASP A 389 -3.42 0.84 7.24
CA ASP A 389 -2.93 0.00 6.14
C ASP A 389 -3.20 0.57 4.74
N SER A 390 -3.59 1.83 4.61
CA SER A 390 -3.74 2.39 3.26
C SER A 390 -2.42 3.00 2.79
N GLU A 391 -1.69 2.28 1.96
CA GLU A 391 -0.59 2.85 1.16
C GLU A 391 -1.05 3.97 0.21
N VAL A 392 -2.35 4.20 0.12
CA VAL A 392 -2.96 5.11 -0.84
C VAL A 392 -3.88 6.11 -0.11
N PHE A 393 -3.48 7.36 -0.11
CA PHE A 393 -4.25 8.47 0.44
C PHE A 393 -5.07 9.16 -0.65
N PHE A 394 -6.28 9.63 -0.29
CA PHE A 394 -7.15 10.36 -1.21
C PHE A 394 -7.34 11.82 -0.76
N ALA A 395 -7.31 12.73 -1.70
CA ALA A 395 -7.59 14.14 -1.44
C ALA A 395 -8.97 14.29 -0.76
N GLY A 396 -9.02 15.20 0.21
CA GLY A 396 -10.25 15.43 0.99
C GLY A 396 -10.53 14.40 2.10
N SER A 397 -9.74 13.34 2.24
CA SER A 397 -9.86 12.38 3.34
C SER A 397 -9.52 13.02 4.68
N LYS A 398 -10.24 12.65 5.74
CA LYS A 398 -9.89 12.96 7.13
C LYS A 398 -8.73 12.08 7.55
N MET A 399 -7.68 12.69 8.05
CA MET A 399 -6.45 12.01 8.47
C MET A 399 -6.13 12.34 9.90
N ARG A 400 -5.48 11.40 10.56
CA ARG A 400 -4.82 11.59 11.85
C ARG A 400 -3.32 11.43 11.70
N LEU A 401 -2.59 12.42 12.15
CA LEU A 401 -1.15 12.36 12.32
C LEU A 401 -0.86 12.01 13.79
N GLU A 402 -0.02 11.01 13.99
CA GLU A 402 0.47 10.60 15.31
C GLU A 402 1.99 10.75 15.33
N ALA A 403 2.52 11.45 16.33
CA ALA A 403 3.94 11.50 16.60
C ALA A 403 4.23 10.76 17.92
N THR A 404 5.13 9.77 17.85
CA THR A 404 5.52 8.93 18.98
C THR A 404 6.99 9.16 19.29
N LEU A 405 7.34 9.52 20.53
CA LEU A 405 8.72 9.64 20.93
C LEU A 405 9.36 8.26 21.14
N LEU A 406 10.56 8.11 20.63
CA LEU A 406 11.34 6.89 20.67
C LEU A 406 12.69 7.15 21.33
N LYS A 407 13.26 6.15 21.92
CA LYS A 407 14.65 6.14 22.35
C LYS A 407 15.55 6.00 21.14
N SER A 408 16.50 6.91 20.92
CA SER A 408 17.25 7.03 19.64
C SER A 408 18.13 5.86 19.37
N GLU A 409 18.47 4.95 20.07
CA GLU A 409 19.41 3.84 19.80
C GLU A 409 18.82 2.46 20.10
N SER A 410 17.52 2.42 20.39
CA SER A 410 16.79 1.18 20.59
C SER A 410 15.75 0.99 19.48
N ASN A 411 15.63 -0.23 19.00
CA ASN A 411 14.66 -0.62 18.00
C ASN A 411 13.24 -0.35 18.50
N ASP A 412 12.69 0.84 18.17
CA ASP A 412 11.31 1.25 18.40
C ASP A 412 10.83 1.28 19.89
N GLU A 413 11.74 1.39 20.86
CA GLU A 413 11.35 1.55 22.26
C GLU A 413 10.73 2.93 22.48
N GLU A 414 9.45 2.97 22.82
CA GLU A 414 8.72 4.20 23.07
C GLU A 414 9.09 4.80 24.44
N ILE A 415 9.27 6.13 24.46
CA ILE A 415 9.48 6.88 25.71
C ILE A 415 8.12 7.11 26.37
N ASP A 416 7.95 6.65 27.59
CA ASP A 416 6.73 6.90 28.37
C ASP A 416 6.74 8.33 28.93
N LEU A 417 5.74 9.12 28.54
CA LEU A 417 5.57 10.52 28.92
C LEU A 417 4.50 10.74 29.98
N ARG A 418 3.85 9.70 30.50
CA ARG A 418 2.70 9.85 31.40
C ARG A 418 3.05 10.52 32.74
N ASP A 419 4.30 10.37 33.20
CA ASP A 419 4.79 10.96 34.42
C ASP A 419 5.50 12.31 34.22
N ILE A 420 5.43 12.88 33.00
CA ILE A 420 6.11 14.13 32.63
C ILE A 420 5.08 15.23 32.43
N ASP A 421 5.39 16.46 32.85
CA ASP A 421 4.56 17.63 32.48
C ASP A 421 4.72 18.02 31.01
N VAL A 422 4.04 17.23 30.17
CA VAL A 422 4.12 17.42 28.71
C VAL A 422 3.63 18.81 28.27
N LYS A 423 2.65 19.39 28.98
CA LYS A 423 2.06 20.68 28.57
C LYS A 423 3.02 21.84 28.71
N SER A 424 3.87 21.84 29.68
CA SER A 424 4.85 22.93 29.95
C SER A 424 6.12 22.75 29.09
N LEU A 425 6.55 21.50 28.92
CA LEU A 425 7.86 21.17 28.34
C LEU A 425 7.81 20.99 26.79
N PHE A 426 6.69 20.52 26.25
CA PHE A 426 6.64 20.15 24.82
C PHE A 426 5.91 21.19 23.99
N ASP A 427 6.50 21.41 22.80
CA ASP A 427 5.86 22.09 21.70
C ASP A 427 6.00 21.21 20.46
N VAL A 428 4.89 20.60 20.02
CA VAL A 428 4.85 19.66 18.90
C VAL A 428 3.89 20.17 17.84
N GLU A 429 4.43 20.43 16.67
CA GLU A 429 3.70 21.03 15.56
C GLU A 429 4.00 20.25 14.26
N ALA A 430 2.98 20.11 13.43
CA ALA A 430 3.15 19.68 12.04
C ALA A 430 2.85 20.85 11.11
N ASP A 431 3.62 20.99 10.03
CA ASP A 431 3.30 21.83 8.90
C ASP A 431 2.89 20.90 7.73
N ILE A 432 1.67 21.09 7.26
CA ILE A 432 1.10 20.29 6.17
C ILE A 432 0.78 21.25 5.02
N ASP A 433 1.64 21.28 4.01
CA ASP A 433 1.50 22.16 2.84
C ASP A 433 1.41 23.65 3.22
N GLY A 434 2.20 24.10 4.20
CA GLY A 434 2.20 25.48 4.72
C GLY A 434 1.13 25.76 5.78
N VAL A 435 0.33 24.76 6.17
CA VAL A 435 -0.68 24.91 7.21
C VAL A 435 -0.18 24.28 8.52
N LYS A 436 -0.05 25.10 9.55
CA LYS A 436 0.40 24.66 10.87
C LYS A 436 -0.70 23.95 11.64
N LEU A 437 -0.36 22.76 12.15
CA LEU A 437 -1.22 21.89 12.94
C LEU A 437 -0.54 21.59 14.29
N PRO A 438 -0.97 22.18 15.42
CA PRO A 438 -0.46 21.82 16.73
C PRO A 438 -0.93 20.41 17.10
N LEU A 439 0.02 19.55 17.54
CA LEU A 439 -0.28 18.20 17.97
C LEU A 439 -0.50 18.17 19.48
N LYS A 440 -1.58 17.55 19.92
CA LYS A 440 -1.92 17.42 21.36
C LYS A 440 -1.54 16.07 21.90
N TYR A 441 -0.95 16.05 23.09
CA TYR A 441 -0.62 14.81 23.76
C TYR A 441 -1.87 14.08 24.27
N ASP A 442 -1.99 12.82 23.91
CA ASP A 442 -3.00 11.89 24.42
C ASP A 442 -2.31 10.84 25.33
N SER A 443 -2.51 10.98 26.64
CA SER A 443 -1.90 10.09 27.64
C SER A 443 -2.39 8.64 27.58
N LYS A 444 -3.57 8.37 26.97
CA LYS A 444 -4.10 7.00 26.87
C LYS A 444 -3.28 6.16 25.91
N VAL A 445 -2.81 6.77 24.82
CA VAL A 445 -2.01 6.09 23.79
C VAL A 445 -0.54 6.50 23.81
N ASN A 446 -0.15 7.42 24.71
CA ASN A 446 1.20 7.97 24.86
C ASN A 446 1.76 8.59 23.56
N LYS A 447 0.94 9.39 22.86
CA LYS A 447 1.28 9.98 21.55
C LYS A 447 0.81 11.43 21.43
N PHE A 448 1.46 12.19 20.56
CA PHE A 448 0.97 13.48 20.09
C PHE A 448 0.10 13.29 18.88
N ILE A 449 -1.11 13.86 18.87
CA ILE A 449 -2.14 13.61 17.87
C ILE A 449 -2.66 14.92 17.29
N GLY A 450 -2.82 14.94 15.97
CA GLY A 450 -3.49 16.01 15.24
C GLY A 450 -4.37 15.47 14.11
N ASP A 451 -5.60 15.95 14.03
CA ASP A 451 -6.52 15.56 12.96
C ASP A 451 -6.52 16.67 11.89
N PHE A 452 -6.48 16.29 10.62
CA PHE A 452 -6.47 17.22 9.48
C PHE A 452 -7.18 16.63 8.27
N LYS A 453 -7.39 17.45 7.25
CA LYS A 453 -7.98 17.02 5.98
C LYS A 453 -6.96 17.18 4.86
N LEU A 454 -6.76 16.14 4.04
CA LEU A 454 -5.80 16.17 2.94
C LEU A 454 -6.18 17.21 1.89
N PRO A 455 -5.25 18.11 1.49
CA PRO A 455 -5.44 19.03 0.37
C PRO A 455 -5.69 18.32 -0.97
N GLN A 456 -6.17 19.07 -1.97
CA GLN A 456 -6.42 18.59 -3.34
C GLN A 456 -5.14 18.70 -4.19
N LYS A 457 -4.07 17.99 -3.79
CA LYS A 457 -2.78 17.97 -4.47
C LYS A 457 -2.27 16.55 -4.57
N ASP A 458 -1.47 16.26 -5.59
CA ASP A 458 -0.92 14.90 -5.81
C ASP A 458 0.23 14.58 -4.84
N LYS A 459 0.97 15.59 -4.42
CA LYS A 459 2.07 15.48 -3.45
C LYS A 459 1.94 16.59 -2.41
N ILE A 460 1.92 16.21 -1.15
CA ILE A 460 1.77 17.11 -0.01
C ILE A 460 3.03 17.04 0.83
N PRO A 461 3.82 18.12 0.92
CA PRO A 461 4.92 18.18 1.85
C PRO A 461 4.39 18.22 3.29
N VAL A 462 5.03 17.47 4.16
CA VAL A 462 4.72 17.44 5.60
C VAL A 462 6.03 17.56 6.36
N SER A 463 6.11 18.51 7.26
CA SER A 463 7.18 18.57 8.25
C SER A 463 6.58 18.48 9.65
N VAL A 464 7.23 17.70 10.53
CA VAL A 464 6.81 17.57 11.92
C VAL A 464 7.96 18.00 12.80
N LYS A 465 7.72 19.02 13.61
CA LYS A 465 8.68 19.53 14.59
C LYS A 465 8.28 19.05 15.98
N VAL A 466 9.23 18.40 16.65
CA VAL A 466 9.14 18.08 18.08
C VAL A 466 10.17 18.93 18.81
N ASN A 467 9.70 19.73 19.75
CA ASN A 467 10.54 20.56 20.59
C ASN A 467 10.26 20.25 22.07
N ILE A 468 11.32 19.91 22.81
CA ILE A 468 11.33 19.89 24.28
C ILE A 468 12.18 21.08 24.70
N LYS A 469 11.54 22.12 25.20
CA LYS A 469 12.13 23.45 25.46
C LYS A 469 13.45 23.36 26.19
N GLY A 470 14.50 23.92 25.59
CA GLY A 470 15.84 23.96 26.14
C GLY A 470 16.59 22.62 26.09
N PHE A 471 15.98 21.54 25.62
CA PHE A 471 16.58 20.21 25.67
C PHE A 471 16.70 19.54 24.30
N TYR A 472 15.60 19.43 23.55
CA TYR A 472 15.56 18.67 22.31
C TYR A 472 14.74 19.39 21.25
N GLN A 473 15.28 19.47 20.05
CA GLN A 473 14.54 19.93 18.90
C GLN A 473 14.91 19.11 17.68
N LYS A 474 13.91 18.56 17.01
CA LYS A 474 14.10 17.87 15.72
C LYS A 474 12.93 18.11 14.79
N VAL A 475 13.23 18.24 13.52
CA VAL A 475 12.25 18.31 12.43
C VAL A 475 12.42 17.09 11.56
N LYS A 476 11.32 16.42 11.23
CA LYS A 476 11.29 15.37 10.21
C LYS A 476 10.42 15.82 9.05
N GLU A 477 11.01 15.80 7.88
CA GLU A 477 10.33 16.11 6.62
C GLU A 477 9.94 14.82 5.91
N SER A 478 8.76 14.83 5.32
CA SER A 478 8.23 13.74 4.52
C SER A 478 7.30 14.28 3.43
N SER A 479 6.85 13.45 2.53
CA SER A 479 5.83 13.82 1.57
C SER A 479 4.79 12.71 1.44
N LEU A 480 3.52 13.08 1.47
CA LEU A 480 2.42 12.17 1.23
C LEU A 480 2.07 12.19 -0.26
N GLN A 481 2.03 11.01 -0.86
CA GLN A 481 1.46 10.83 -2.19
C GLN A 481 -0.06 10.72 -2.06
N VAL A 482 -0.78 11.58 -2.74
CA VAL A 482 -2.23 11.69 -2.60
C VAL A 482 -2.88 11.55 -3.96
N ASN A 483 -3.85 10.67 -4.05
CA ASN A 483 -4.63 10.54 -5.27
C ASN A 483 -5.76 11.58 -5.27
N PRO A 484 -5.96 12.29 -6.37
CA PRO A 484 -7.06 13.25 -6.47
C PRO A 484 -8.41 12.52 -6.35
N THR A 485 -9.39 13.15 -5.72
CA THR A 485 -10.79 12.65 -5.71
C THR A 485 -11.34 12.70 -7.13
N ARG A 486 -11.71 11.55 -7.67
CA ARG A 486 -12.26 11.41 -9.02
C ARG A 486 -13.78 11.24 -8.92
N LYS A 487 -14.54 12.04 -9.64
CA LYS A 487 -15.99 11.88 -9.73
C LYS A 487 -16.32 10.99 -10.93
N LEU A 488 -16.83 9.80 -10.63
CA LEU A 488 -17.33 8.89 -11.67
C LEU A 488 -18.80 9.22 -11.99
N SER A 489 -19.17 9.10 -13.26
CA SER A 489 -20.56 9.14 -13.72
C SER A 489 -20.73 8.24 -14.94
N LEU A 490 -21.98 7.84 -15.23
CA LEU A 490 -22.33 7.01 -16.35
C LEU A 490 -23.26 7.79 -17.25
N VAL A 491 -22.95 7.85 -18.55
CA VAL A 491 -23.75 8.59 -19.53
C VAL A 491 -24.21 7.62 -20.60
N ALA A 492 -25.52 7.52 -20.83
CA ALA A 492 -26.06 6.75 -21.95
C ALA A 492 -25.88 7.51 -23.27
N ASN A 493 -25.51 6.80 -24.31
CA ASN A 493 -25.33 7.39 -25.65
C ASN A 493 -26.68 7.69 -26.34
N THR A 494 -27.77 7.17 -25.80
CA THR A 494 -29.14 7.40 -26.32
C THR A 494 -30.12 7.65 -25.17
N ASP A 495 -30.94 8.67 -25.30
CA ASP A 495 -31.99 9.00 -24.30
C ASP A 495 -33.13 7.97 -24.28
N ARG A 496 -33.34 7.29 -25.39
CA ARG A 496 -34.39 6.27 -25.55
C ARG A 496 -33.84 5.07 -26.33
N TRP A 497 -33.85 3.93 -25.65
CA TRP A 497 -33.56 2.66 -26.31
C TRP A 497 -34.82 1.80 -26.27
N SER A 498 -35.29 1.38 -27.46
CA SER A 498 -36.46 0.48 -27.54
C SER A 498 -36.25 -0.59 -28.60
N THR A 499 -36.85 -1.75 -28.39
CA THR A 499 -36.83 -2.86 -29.34
C THR A 499 -38.03 -3.79 -29.14
N PRO A 500 -38.58 -4.37 -30.22
CA PRO A 500 -39.59 -5.43 -30.11
C PRO A 500 -39.04 -6.70 -29.47
N LEU A 501 -39.88 -7.38 -28.66
CA LEU A 501 -39.48 -8.57 -27.91
C LEU A 501 -38.91 -9.71 -28.80
N ASP A 502 -39.42 -9.87 -30.01
CA ASP A 502 -38.97 -10.91 -30.95
C ASP A 502 -37.59 -10.58 -31.58
N LYS A 503 -37.19 -9.32 -31.59
CA LYS A 503 -35.87 -8.87 -32.07
C LYS A 503 -34.87 -8.60 -30.96
N LEU A 504 -35.25 -8.79 -29.69
CA LEU A 504 -34.43 -8.43 -28.53
C LEU A 504 -33.03 -9.09 -28.55
N ASN A 505 -32.93 -10.31 -29.04
CA ASN A 505 -31.64 -11.03 -29.13
C ASN A 505 -30.74 -10.55 -30.28
N GLU A 506 -31.29 -9.81 -31.24
CA GLU A 506 -30.61 -9.29 -32.41
C GLU A 506 -30.52 -7.75 -32.41
N SER A 507 -31.02 -7.11 -31.33
CA SER A 507 -31.03 -5.66 -31.21
C SER A 507 -29.62 -5.11 -31.00
N ASP A 508 -29.43 -3.86 -31.44
CA ASP A 508 -28.21 -3.10 -31.09
C ASP A 508 -28.05 -2.98 -29.59
N PRO A 509 -26.81 -3.00 -29.08
CA PRO A 509 -26.56 -2.88 -27.66
C PRO A 509 -26.96 -1.51 -27.13
N PHE A 510 -27.40 -1.48 -25.87
CA PHE A 510 -27.49 -0.23 -25.11
C PHE A 510 -26.08 0.19 -24.70
N VAL A 511 -25.67 1.40 -25.08
CA VAL A 511 -24.29 1.86 -24.92
C VAL A 511 -24.20 2.88 -23.78
N ILE A 512 -23.29 2.63 -22.85
CA ILE A 512 -22.97 3.52 -21.73
C ILE A 512 -21.51 3.94 -21.85
N THR A 513 -21.26 5.25 -21.72
CA THR A 513 -19.91 5.81 -21.65
C THR A 513 -19.62 6.24 -20.21
N PRO A 514 -18.69 5.57 -19.52
CA PRO A 514 -18.23 6.01 -18.20
C PRO A 514 -17.40 7.28 -18.30
N MET A 515 -17.63 8.23 -17.38
CA MET A 515 -16.95 9.50 -17.31
C MET A 515 -16.19 9.65 -16.02
N VAL A 516 -15.02 10.27 -16.07
CA VAL A 516 -14.19 10.64 -14.91
C VAL A 516 -13.98 12.15 -14.94
N ASN A 517 -14.46 12.85 -13.93
CA ASN A 517 -14.38 14.32 -13.87
C ASN A 517 -14.91 15.02 -15.13
N GLY A 518 -15.96 14.45 -15.74
CA GLY A 518 -16.59 15.00 -16.96
C GLY A 518 -15.86 14.66 -18.26
N LYS A 519 -14.80 13.86 -18.24
CA LYS A 519 -14.11 13.33 -19.43
C LYS A 519 -14.35 11.84 -19.54
N GLU A 520 -14.35 11.31 -20.76
CA GLU A 520 -14.49 9.89 -21.00
C GLU A 520 -13.37 9.10 -20.33
N MET A 521 -13.73 8.01 -19.64
CA MET A 521 -12.78 7.10 -19.05
C MET A 521 -11.94 6.42 -20.15
N THR A 522 -10.65 6.26 -19.93
CA THR A 522 -9.80 5.56 -20.91
C THR A 522 -10.11 4.07 -20.95
N SER A 523 -9.84 3.42 -22.08
CA SER A 523 -10.05 1.98 -22.26
C SER A 523 -9.33 1.13 -21.23
N ASP A 524 -8.11 1.52 -20.86
CA ASP A 524 -7.30 0.78 -19.87
C ASP A 524 -7.83 0.95 -18.44
N GLU A 525 -8.32 2.13 -18.09
CA GLU A 525 -8.97 2.36 -16.80
C GLU A 525 -10.26 1.55 -16.70
N LEU A 526 -11.09 1.59 -17.75
CA LEU A 526 -12.35 0.83 -17.80
C LEU A 526 -12.08 -0.68 -17.67
N LYS A 527 -11.07 -1.20 -18.34
CA LYS A 527 -10.68 -2.62 -18.27
C LYS A 527 -10.40 -3.11 -16.86
N LYS A 528 -9.79 -2.25 -16.01
CA LYS A 528 -9.48 -2.58 -14.60
C LYS A 528 -10.74 -2.72 -13.74
N VAL A 529 -11.78 -1.95 -14.03
CA VAL A 529 -12.98 -1.86 -13.19
C VAL A 529 -14.18 -2.62 -13.77
N PHE A 530 -14.22 -2.86 -15.09
CA PHE A 530 -15.33 -3.50 -15.81
C PHE A 530 -15.76 -4.85 -15.21
N LYS A 531 -14.80 -5.68 -14.75
CA LYS A 531 -15.10 -6.98 -14.13
C LYS A 531 -15.90 -6.86 -12.83
N LYS A 532 -15.75 -5.75 -12.12
CA LYS A 532 -16.43 -5.48 -10.83
C LYS A 532 -17.80 -4.81 -11.01
N MET A 533 -18.11 -4.36 -12.23
CA MET A 533 -19.37 -3.72 -12.56
C MET A 533 -20.55 -4.66 -12.28
N LYS A 534 -21.58 -4.14 -11.63
CA LYS A 534 -22.85 -4.82 -11.38
C LYS A 534 -23.96 -4.18 -12.20
N ILE A 535 -24.88 -5.01 -12.65
CA ILE A 535 -26.07 -4.58 -13.38
C ILE A 535 -27.25 -5.34 -12.79
N ASP A 536 -28.14 -4.61 -12.16
CA ASP A 536 -29.39 -5.14 -11.60
C ASP A 536 -30.57 -4.66 -12.45
N THR A 537 -31.54 -5.51 -12.65
CA THR A 537 -32.75 -5.21 -13.42
C THR A 537 -34.00 -5.46 -12.60
N SER A 538 -34.97 -4.58 -12.70
CA SER A 538 -36.27 -4.72 -12.04
C SER A 538 -37.18 -5.77 -12.68
N SER A 539 -36.72 -6.49 -13.69
CA SER A 539 -37.56 -7.33 -14.54
C SER A 539 -36.87 -8.62 -14.96
N HIS A 540 -37.63 -9.57 -15.46
CA HIS A 540 -37.15 -10.87 -15.93
C HIS A 540 -36.51 -10.70 -17.32
N LEU A 541 -35.18 -10.40 -17.30
CA LEU A 541 -34.37 -10.18 -18.47
C LEU A 541 -32.98 -10.80 -18.24
N LYS A 542 -32.37 -11.37 -19.26
CA LYS A 542 -30.96 -11.76 -19.22
C LYS A 542 -30.12 -10.60 -19.73
N ILE A 543 -29.13 -10.16 -18.94
CA ILE A 543 -28.22 -9.08 -19.35
C ILE A 543 -26.85 -9.67 -19.64
N GLU A 544 -26.33 -9.39 -20.81
CA GLU A 544 -24.94 -9.63 -21.19
C GLU A 544 -24.25 -8.30 -21.36
N LYS A 545 -22.96 -8.21 -20.99
CA LYS A 545 -22.17 -6.97 -21.07
C LYS A 545 -20.82 -7.23 -21.72
N GLU A 546 -20.38 -6.26 -22.49
CA GLU A 546 -19.08 -6.30 -23.18
C GLU A 546 -18.42 -4.91 -23.09
N GLN A 547 -17.09 -4.87 -23.02
CA GLN A 547 -16.33 -3.64 -23.15
C GLN A 547 -15.82 -3.48 -24.56
N LYS A 548 -16.08 -2.33 -25.19
CA LYS A 548 -15.53 -1.96 -26.49
C LYS A 548 -14.87 -0.59 -26.42
N GLY A 549 -13.53 -0.59 -26.36
CA GLY A 549 -12.79 0.65 -26.12
C GLY A 549 -13.12 1.25 -24.75
N ASN A 550 -13.55 2.50 -24.73
CA ASN A 550 -13.97 3.26 -23.55
C ASN A 550 -15.48 3.15 -23.25
N GLN A 551 -16.21 2.30 -23.97
CA GLN A 551 -17.66 2.13 -23.84
C GLN A 551 -18.03 0.77 -23.27
N ILE A 552 -19.18 0.72 -22.63
CA ILE A 552 -19.83 -0.47 -22.09
C ILE A 552 -21.05 -0.77 -22.99
N LEU A 553 -21.02 -1.92 -23.61
CA LEU A 553 -22.13 -2.43 -24.43
C LEU A 553 -22.97 -3.36 -23.55
N ILE A 554 -24.25 -3.09 -23.44
CA ILE A 554 -25.21 -3.90 -22.69
C ILE A 554 -26.17 -4.53 -23.70
N PHE A 555 -26.24 -5.85 -23.69
CA PHE A 555 -27.08 -6.66 -24.56
C PHE A 555 -28.22 -7.27 -23.71
N PRO A 556 -29.42 -6.67 -23.72
CA PRO A 556 -30.58 -7.30 -23.15
C PRO A 556 -30.99 -8.52 -23.98
N LYS A 557 -31.19 -9.68 -23.35
CA LYS A 557 -31.55 -10.94 -24.01
C LYS A 557 -32.86 -11.47 -23.46
N SER A 558 -33.67 -12.08 -24.33
CA SER A 558 -34.91 -12.70 -23.91
C SER A 558 -34.66 -14.00 -23.12
N LEU A 559 -35.54 -14.31 -22.19
CA LEU A 559 -35.57 -15.60 -21.52
C LEU A 559 -36.24 -16.64 -22.43
N SER A 560 -35.94 -17.90 -22.21
CA SER A 560 -36.65 -19.02 -22.87
C SER A 560 -37.56 -19.70 -21.84
N PRO A 561 -38.86 -19.83 -22.13
CA PRO A 561 -39.60 -19.34 -23.29
C PRO A 561 -39.82 -17.82 -23.28
N ILE A 562 -39.99 -17.25 -24.44
CA ILE A 562 -40.00 -15.79 -24.63
C ILE A 562 -41.01 -15.01 -23.77
N PHE A 563 -42.13 -15.62 -23.45
CA PHE A 563 -43.19 -15.00 -22.59
C PHE A 563 -42.76 -14.76 -21.14
N ARG A 564 -41.64 -15.36 -20.68
CA ARG A 564 -41.08 -15.09 -19.36
C ARG A 564 -40.32 -13.76 -19.31
N THR A 565 -40.01 -13.19 -20.46
CA THR A 565 -39.31 -11.90 -20.55
C THR A 565 -40.32 -10.77 -20.30
N SER A 566 -39.94 -9.85 -19.43
CA SER A 566 -40.78 -8.67 -19.15
C SER A 566 -40.83 -7.76 -20.38
N VAL A 567 -41.98 -7.14 -20.59
CA VAL A 567 -42.26 -6.15 -21.65
C VAL A 567 -42.64 -4.83 -21.00
N GLY A 568 -42.51 -3.73 -21.76
CA GLY A 568 -42.68 -2.37 -21.27
C GLY A 568 -41.37 -1.75 -20.81
N ASP A 569 -41.47 -0.77 -19.94
CA ASP A 569 -40.30 -0.06 -19.40
C ASP A 569 -39.61 -0.90 -18.34
N VAL A 570 -38.35 -1.20 -18.59
CA VAL A 570 -37.46 -1.99 -17.74
C VAL A 570 -36.39 -1.06 -17.17
N ARG A 571 -36.30 -0.97 -15.87
CA ARG A 571 -35.23 -0.20 -15.18
C ARG A 571 -33.98 -1.07 -15.06
N LEU A 572 -32.84 -0.48 -15.46
CA LEU A 572 -31.54 -1.07 -15.41
C LEU A 572 -30.68 -0.24 -14.44
N HIS A 573 -30.41 -0.78 -13.28
CA HIS A 573 -29.54 -0.14 -12.30
C HIS A 573 -28.10 -0.61 -12.51
N VAL A 574 -27.22 0.34 -12.86
CA VAL A 574 -25.82 0.06 -13.20
C VAL A 574 -24.94 0.66 -12.13
N THR A 575 -24.15 -0.17 -11.48
CA THR A 575 -23.14 0.22 -10.50
C THR A 575 -21.75 -0.08 -11.08
N LEU A 576 -20.96 0.95 -11.33
CA LEU A 576 -19.56 0.86 -11.74
C LEU A 576 -18.66 1.34 -10.61
N PRO A 577 -17.96 0.44 -9.91
CA PRO A 577 -16.93 0.85 -8.95
C PRO A 577 -15.74 1.41 -9.70
N GLY A 578 -15.10 2.44 -9.16
CA GLY A 578 -13.88 3.01 -9.70
C GLY A 578 -12.65 2.18 -9.39
N GLN A 579 -11.50 2.75 -9.70
CA GLN A 579 -10.20 2.14 -9.40
C GLN A 579 -9.90 2.20 -7.89
N TYR A 580 -10.45 3.19 -7.20
CA TYR A 580 -10.22 3.45 -5.77
C TYR A 580 -11.49 3.21 -4.94
N PRO A 581 -11.35 2.88 -3.65
CA PRO A 581 -12.46 2.40 -2.82
C PRO A 581 -13.69 3.33 -2.71
N ASN A 582 -13.51 4.63 -2.84
CA ASN A 582 -14.59 5.63 -2.71
C ASN A 582 -15.14 6.11 -4.06
N GLU A 583 -14.71 5.54 -5.16
CA GLU A 583 -15.18 5.88 -6.50
C GLU A 583 -16.28 4.91 -6.91
N ILE A 584 -17.51 5.36 -6.92
CA ILE A 584 -18.66 4.57 -7.38
C ILE A 584 -19.51 5.47 -8.26
N ALA A 585 -19.89 4.98 -9.42
CA ALA A 585 -20.93 5.56 -10.25
C ALA A 585 -22.17 4.65 -10.22
N GLU A 586 -23.29 5.18 -9.82
CA GLU A 586 -24.58 4.49 -9.81
C GLU A 586 -25.57 5.28 -10.63
N GLU A 587 -26.18 4.62 -11.62
CA GLU A 587 -27.16 5.26 -12.51
C GLU A 587 -28.26 4.29 -12.86
N THR A 588 -29.46 4.81 -13.04
CA THR A 588 -30.62 3.99 -13.44
C THR A 588 -31.08 4.42 -14.84
N PHE A 589 -31.01 3.50 -15.77
CA PHE A 589 -31.47 3.69 -17.15
C PHE A 589 -32.81 2.98 -17.39
N THR A 590 -33.60 3.48 -18.31
CA THR A 590 -34.85 2.86 -18.71
C THR A 590 -34.75 2.33 -20.13
N LEU A 591 -34.98 1.03 -20.28
CA LEU A 591 -35.06 0.34 -21.57
C LEU A 591 -36.54 0.00 -21.86
N THR A 592 -37.02 0.23 -23.10
CA THR A 592 -38.40 -0.09 -23.49
C THR A 592 -38.42 -1.35 -24.36
N ILE A 593 -39.08 -2.40 -23.90
CA ILE A 593 -39.29 -3.63 -24.66
C ILE A 593 -40.73 -3.66 -25.17
N GLU A 594 -40.92 -3.51 -26.48
CA GLU A 594 -42.24 -3.46 -27.10
C GLU A 594 -42.85 -4.87 -27.15
N ASP A 595 -44.13 -5.00 -26.75
CA ASP A 595 -44.83 -6.27 -26.80
C ASP A 595 -45.12 -6.72 -28.26
N ILE A 596 -45.23 -8.01 -28.42
CA ILE A 596 -45.50 -8.64 -29.72
C ILE A 596 -46.85 -9.36 -29.68
N SER A 597 -47.37 -9.71 -30.86
CA SER A 597 -48.64 -10.40 -30.98
C SER A 597 -48.63 -11.71 -30.16
N LEU A 598 -49.79 -12.05 -29.58
CA LEU A 598 -49.99 -13.26 -28.75
C LEU A 598 -49.54 -14.54 -29.48
N ILE A 599 -49.76 -14.61 -30.78
CA ILE A 599 -49.35 -15.76 -31.60
C ILE A 599 -47.81 -15.88 -31.64
N LYS A 600 -47.06 -14.80 -31.81
CA LYS A 600 -45.60 -14.82 -31.76
C LYS A 600 -45.06 -15.13 -30.35
N LYS A 601 -45.77 -14.64 -29.33
CA LYS A 601 -45.35 -14.77 -27.92
C LYS A 601 -45.52 -16.19 -27.39
N TYR A 602 -46.67 -16.82 -27.67
CA TYR A 602 -47.04 -18.12 -27.08
C TYR A 602 -47.05 -19.29 -28.10
N GLY A 603 -47.02 -19.00 -29.40
CA GLY A 603 -47.21 -20.01 -30.47
C GLY A 603 -46.22 -21.18 -30.37
N SER A 604 -44.95 -20.94 -30.15
CA SER A 604 -43.96 -22.01 -30.04
C SER A 604 -44.19 -22.93 -28.79
N VAL A 605 -44.67 -22.35 -27.72
CA VAL A 605 -44.93 -23.10 -26.49
C VAL A 605 -46.24 -23.88 -26.64
N ALA A 606 -47.27 -23.27 -27.26
CA ALA A 606 -48.53 -23.96 -27.54
C ALA A 606 -48.28 -25.17 -28.49
N ILE A 607 -47.49 -25.00 -29.51
CA ILE A 607 -47.12 -26.12 -30.41
C ILE A 607 -46.37 -27.22 -29.65
N LYS A 608 -45.40 -26.88 -28.81
CA LYS A 608 -44.71 -27.87 -27.98
C LYS A 608 -45.63 -28.57 -27.01
N ALA A 609 -46.55 -27.84 -26.37
CA ALA A 609 -47.55 -28.41 -25.47
C ALA A 609 -48.48 -29.38 -26.19
N LEU A 610 -48.93 -29.03 -27.40
CA LEU A 610 -49.75 -29.94 -28.22
C LEU A 610 -48.98 -31.21 -28.61
N ILE A 611 -47.71 -31.10 -28.98
CA ILE A 611 -46.85 -32.27 -29.28
C ILE A 611 -46.73 -33.17 -28.04
N TRP A 612 -46.48 -32.61 -26.88
CA TRP A 612 -46.40 -33.38 -25.63
C TRP A 612 -47.71 -34.03 -25.26
N LEU A 613 -48.84 -33.31 -25.47
CA LEU A 613 -50.16 -33.87 -25.24
C LEU A 613 -50.44 -35.06 -26.20
N ALA A 614 -50.12 -34.88 -27.48
CA ALA A 614 -50.25 -35.96 -28.48
C ALA A 614 -49.37 -37.18 -28.09
N LEU A 615 -48.13 -36.95 -27.66
CA LEU A 615 -47.25 -38.01 -27.20
C LEU A 615 -47.79 -38.72 -25.94
N LEU A 616 -48.36 -37.97 -25.03
CA LEU A 616 -48.98 -38.53 -23.80
C LEU A 616 -50.18 -39.42 -24.17
N VAL A 617 -51.08 -38.90 -25.03
CA VAL A 617 -52.23 -39.69 -25.53
C VAL A 617 -51.74 -40.95 -26.23
N TYR A 618 -50.67 -40.84 -27.05
CA TYR A 618 -50.09 -41.98 -27.71
C TYR A 618 -49.56 -43.02 -26.70
N ILE A 619 -48.81 -42.61 -25.68
CA ILE A 619 -48.29 -43.49 -24.63
C ILE A 619 -49.42 -44.17 -23.85
N ILE A 620 -50.42 -43.40 -23.48
CA ILE A 620 -51.64 -43.93 -22.79
C ILE A 620 -52.27 -45.02 -23.70
N GLY A 621 -52.41 -44.74 -25.02
CA GLY A 621 -52.97 -45.71 -25.96
C GLY A 621 -52.19 -47.02 -26.02
N ILE A 622 -50.84 -46.96 -25.92
CA ILE A 622 -50.00 -48.15 -25.85
C ILE A 622 -50.16 -48.89 -24.52
N ILE A 623 -50.28 -48.21 -23.38
CA ILE A 623 -50.38 -48.82 -22.06
C ILE A 623 -51.73 -49.55 -21.92
N ILE A 624 -52.82 -48.90 -22.32
CA ILE A 624 -54.20 -49.45 -22.15
C ILE A 624 -54.55 -50.52 -23.16
N LYS A 625 -53.80 -50.63 -24.26
CA LYS A 625 -53.97 -51.55 -25.37
C LYS A 625 -54.05 -52.99 -24.87
N PRO A 626 -55.10 -53.77 -25.19
CA PRO A 626 -55.17 -55.20 -24.88
C PRO A 626 -54.05 -55.97 -25.60
N ARG A 627 -53.33 -56.78 -24.87
CA ARG A 627 -52.15 -57.53 -25.32
C ARG A 627 -52.31 -59.02 -25.02
N PHE A 628 -51.79 -59.86 -25.86
CA PHE A 628 -51.69 -61.29 -25.57
C PHE A 628 -50.70 -61.54 -24.42
N ASP A 629 -51.06 -62.45 -23.49
CA ASP A 629 -50.12 -62.89 -22.50
C ASP A 629 -49.24 -63.98 -23.10
N LYS A 630 -47.98 -63.68 -23.28
CA LYS A 630 -47.00 -64.53 -23.98
C LYS A 630 -46.75 -65.88 -23.35
N ASN A 631 -46.91 -65.95 -22.06
CA ASN A 631 -46.50 -67.13 -21.26
C ASN A 631 -47.67 -68.02 -20.85
N HIS A 632 -48.88 -67.48 -20.92
CA HIS A 632 -50.06 -68.14 -20.38
C HIS A 632 -51.09 -68.52 -21.43
N ILE A 633 -50.96 -68.09 -22.67
CA ILE A 633 -51.93 -68.33 -23.72
C ILE A 633 -51.29 -69.05 -24.88
N SER A 634 -51.82 -70.19 -25.22
CA SER A 634 -51.44 -71.00 -26.37
C SER A 634 -52.66 -71.65 -27.03
N ILE A 635 -52.48 -72.04 -28.28
CA ILE A 635 -53.51 -72.77 -29.01
C ILE A 635 -52.91 -74.05 -29.58
N GLU A 636 -53.52 -75.16 -29.36
CA GLU A 636 -53.21 -76.42 -29.96
C GLU A 636 -54.01 -76.54 -31.26
N TYR A 637 -53.35 -76.63 -32.40
CA TYR A 637 -54.00 -76.73 -33.66
C TYR A 637 -53.73 -78.11 -34.29
N LYS A 638 -54.79 -78.76 -34.70
CA LYS A 638 -54.77 -80.08 -35.37
C LYS A 638 -55.50 -80.00 -36.70
N GLN A 639 -54.98 -80.59 -37.76
CA GLN A 639 -55.58 -80.63 -39.06
C GLN A 639 -55.49 -82.05 -39.64
N SER A 640 -56.61 -82.55 -40.26
CA SER A 640 -56.66 -83.81 -40.89
C SER A 640 -57.62 -83.79 -42.09
N ARG A 641 -57.37 -84.58 -43.14
CA ARG A 641 -58.23 -84.73 -44.26
C ARG A 641 -59.49 -85.58 -44.00
N LYS A 642 -59.51 -86.44 -42.95
CA LYS A 642 -60.64 -87.28 -42.46
C LYS A 642 -60.95 -86.94 -41.06
N ARG A 643 -62.23 -86.67 -40.78
CA ARG A 643 -62.77 -86.38 -39.44
C ARG A 643 -62.41 -87.47 -38.39
N SER A 644 -62.44 -88.75 -38.76
CA SER A 644 -62.13 -89.90 -37.88
C SER A 644 -60.65 -89.94 -37.47
N ARG A 645 -59.73 -89.30 -38.19
CA ARG A 645 -58.34 -89.25 -37.91
C ARG A 645 -57.85 -87.96 -37.20
N LEU A 646 -58.80 -87.06 -36.90
CA LEU A 646 -58.45 -85.80 -36.20
C LEU A 646 -57.91 -86.00 -34.77
N ARG A 647 -58.34 -87.03 -34.08
CA ARG A 647 -57.84 -87.40 -32.75
C ARG A 647 -56.39 -87.85 -32.75
N ASP A 648 -55.97 -88.51 -33.77
CA ASP A 648 -54.61 -89.07 -33.94
C ASP A 648 -53.68 -88.12 -34.68
N ALA A 649 -54.16 -86.95 -35.17
CA ALA A 649 -53.37 -85.95 -35.83
C ALA A 649 -52.40 -85.30 -34.87
N ARG A 650 -51.12 -85.17 -35.32
CA ARG A 650 -50.14 -84.46 -34.54
C ARG A 650 -50.59 -82.97 -34.34
N GLY A 651 -50.75 -82.54 -33.12
CA GLY A 651 -51.05 -81.15 -32.77
C GLY A 651 -49.80 -80.27 -32.80
N MET A 652 -49.98 -79.15 -33.39
CA MET A 652 -48.96 -78.09 -33.27
C MET A 652 -49.44 -77.08 -32.23
N THR A 653 -48.59 -76.75 -31.22
CA THR A 653 -48.91 -75.75 -30.22
C THR A 653 -48.28 -74.43 -30.68
N GLU A 654 -49.08 -73.45 -30.89
CA GLU A 654 -48.60 -72.05 -31.17
C GLU A 654 -48.96 -71.12 -30.02
N ASN A 655 -47.92 -70.37 -29.62
CA ASN A 655 -48.09 -69.28 -28.67
C ASN A 655 -48.54 -67.97 -29.35
N PHE A 656 -49.27 -67.19 -28.66
CA PHE A 656 -49.75 -65.88 -29.20
C PHE A 656 -48.59 -64.87 -29.17
N HIS A 657 -47.85 -64.79 -30.28
CA HIS A 657 -46.81 -63.80 -30.49
C HIS A 657 -47.24 -62.77 -31.55
N THR A 658 -47.10 -61.49 -31.19
CA THR A 658 -47.29 -60.39 -32.16
C THR A 658 -45.95 -59.76 -32.48
N ASN A 659 -45.79 -59.18 -33.69
CA ASN A 659 -44.62 -58.42 -34.08
C ASN A 659 -44.43 -57.24 -33.07
N TRP A 660 -43.17 -57.06 -32.61
CA TRP A 660 -42.83 -56.00 -31.66
C TRP A 660 -43.20 -54.61 -32.20
N VAL A 661 -43.12 -54.37 -33.50
CA VAL A 661 -43.48 -53.11 -34.16
C VAL A 661 -44.96 -52.81 -33.95
N TYR A 662 -45.84 -53.78 -34.17
CA TYR A 662 -47.27 -53.61 -33.95
C TYR A 662 -47.61 -53.44 -32.46
N ARG A 663 -46.83 -54.09 -31.61
CA ARG A 663 -47.01 -54.04 -30.14
C ARG A 663 -46.71 -52.65 -29.58
N TRP A 664 -45.73 -51.95 -30.14
CA TRP A 664 -45.26 -50.67 -29.61
C TRP A 664 -45.64 -49.43 -30.46
N LEU A 665 -45.92 -49.60 -31.76
CA LEU A 665 -46.16 -48.46 -32.63
C LEU A 665 -47.65 -48.17 -32.91
N VAL A 666 -48.54 -49.08 -32.64
CA VAL A 666 -49.97 -48.85 -32.90
C VAL A 666 -50.72 -48.71 -31.55
N PRO A 667 -51.10 -47.50 -31.11
CA PRO A 667 -51.83 -47.29 -29.88
C PRO A 667 -53.32 -47.73 -30.03
N PHE A 668 -53.97 -47.94 -28.91
CA PHE A 668 -55.43 -48.29 -28.74
C PHE A 668 -55.91 -49.58 -29.42
N SER A 669 -55.26 -50.07 -30.43
CA SER A 669 -55.70 -51.25 -31.18
C SER A 669 -55.24 -52.54 -30.47
N ALA A 670 -56.19 -53.39 -30.09
CA ALA A 670 -55.87 -54.71 -29.51
C ALA A 670 -54.99 -55.56 -30.42
N GLU A 671 -54.08 -56.30 -29.82
CA GLU A 671 -53.19 -57.19 -30.56
C GLU A 671 -54.03 -58.27 -31.32
N LYS A 672 -53.66 -58.52 -32.58
CA LYS A 672 -54.27 -59.59 -33.40
C LYS A 672 -53.18 -60.58 -33.85
N LYS A 673 -53.54 -61.84 -33.89
CA LYS A 673 -52.69 -62.93 -34.36
C LYS A 673 -53.52 -63.92 -35.19
N THR A 674 -53.08 -64.21 -36.38
CA THR A 674 -53.68 -65.25 -37.23
C THR A 674 -52.89 -66.54 -37.00
N ILE A 675 -53.63 -67.60 -36.68
CA ILE A 675 -53.11 -68.96 -36.50
C ILE A 675 -53.97 -69.87 -37.38
N GLY A 676 -53.35 -70.47 -38.36
CA GLY A 676 -54.08 -71.21 -39.39
C GLY A 676 -55.10 -70.31 -40.12
N ASP A 677 -56.37 -70.70 -40.19
CA ASP A 677 -57.43 -69.96 -40.85
C ASP A 677 -58.14 -68.94 -39.94
N LEU A 678 -57.77 -68.87 -38.68
CA LEU A 678 -58.44 -68.04 -37.69
C LEU A 678 -57.62 -66.87 -37.20
N THR A 679 -58.23 -65.69 -37.10
CA THR A 679 -57.64 -64.51 -36.53
C THR A 679 -58.22 -64.23 -35.15
N PHE A 680 -57.28 -64.20 -34.15
CA PHE A 680 -57.60 -63.93 -32.74
C PHE A 680 -57.22 -62.50 -32.41
N LYS A 681 -57.97 -61.91 -31.49
CA LYS A 681 -57.76 -60.60 -30.97
C LYS A 681 -57.55 -60.68 -29.44
N ALA A 682 -56.58 -59.95 -28.90
CA ALA A 682 -56.38 -59.91 -27.45
C ALA A 682 -57.58 -59.24 -26.76
N ASP A 683 -58.04 -59.85 -25.66
CA ASP A 683 -59.04 -59.27 -24.78
C ASP A 683 -58.36 -58.48 -23.68
N ARG A 684 -59.16 -57.65 -22.94
CA ARG A 684 -58.65 -56.93 -21.76
C ARG A 684 -58.33 -57.87 -20.61
N LYS A 685 -59.06 -58.99 -20.54
CA LYS A 685 -58.76 -60.07 -19.61
C LYS A 685 -57.69 -60.99 -20.26
N LYS A 686 -56.68 -61.35 -19.51
CA LYS A 686 -55.56 -62.09 -20.01
C LYS A 686 -55.80 -63.59 -20.23
N ASP A 687 -56.82 -64.12 -19.66
CA ASP A 687 -57.24 -65.55 -19.66
C ASP A 687 -58.04 -65.94 -20.89
N ARG A 688 -58.33 -65.05 -21.80
CA ARG A 688 -59.17 -65.29 -22.95
C ARG A 688 -58.77 -64.47 -24.20
N VAL A 689 -59.24 -64.89 -25.32
CA VAL A 689 -59.07 -64.22 -26.57
C VAL A 689 -60.40 -64.09 -27.30
N SER A 690 -60.57 -63.12 -28.16
CA SER A 690 -61.73 -63.00 -29.01
C SER A 690 -61.44 -63.46 -30.43
N LEU A 691 -62.29 -64.24 -31.02
CA LEU A 691 -62.20 -64.58 -32.44
C LEU A 691 -62.76 -63.47 -33.28
N VAL A 692 -61.94 -62.94 -34.22
CA VAL A 692 -62.31 -61.78 -35.06
C VAL A 692 -63.45 -62.18 -36.01
N LYS A 693 -64.49 -61.37 -36.10
CA LYS A 693 -65.65 -61.62 -36.94
C LYS A 693 -65.35 -61.97 -38.40
N GLU A 694 -64.29 -61.36 -38.96
CA GLU A 694 -63.86 -61.61 -40.31
C GLU A 694 -63.25 -62.99 -40.57
N SER A 695 -62.86 -63.65 -39.49
CA SER A 695 -62.36 -65.07 -39.49
C SER A 695 -63.42 -66.07 -39.20
N GLN A 696 -64.69 -65.67 -38.97
CA GLN A 696 -65.76 -66.60 -38.64
C GLN A 696 -66.26 -67.24 -39.91
N ASP A 697 -65.93 -68.47 -40.13
CA ASP A 697 -66.41 -69.30 -41.18
C ASP A 697 -67.82 -69.76 -40.88
N PRO A 698 -68.80 -69.81 -41.79
CA PRO A 698 -70.14 -70.32 -41.57
C PRO A 698 -70.18 -71.76 -41.07
N ASN A 699 -69.11 -72.51 -41.29
CA ASN A 699 -68.90 -73.89 -40.80
C ASN A 699 -68.16 -73.98 -39.47
N LEU A 700 -68.01 -72.91 -38.77
CA LEU A 700 -67.28 -72.85 -37.53
C LEU A 700 -68.19 -73.34 -36.37
N ILE A 701 -67.77 -74.34 -35.63
CA ILE A 701 -68.45 -74.83 -34.44
C ILE A 701 -67.48 -74.58 -33.26
N VAL A 702 -67.96 -73.77 -32.25
CA VAL A 702 -67.22 -73.58 -31.00
C VAL A 702 -67.89 -74.37 -29.88
N ARG A 703 -67.12 -75.24 -29.23
CA ARG A 703 -67.57 -76.04 -28.11
C ARG A 703 -66.96 -75.49 -26.81
N HIS A 704 -67.77 -74.87 -25.99
CA HIS A 704 -67.46 -74.70 -24.56
C HIS A 704 -67.69 -76.01 -23.84
N GLU A 705 -66.96 -76.26 -22.74
CA GLU A 705 -66.92 -77.53 -21.97
C GLU A 705 -68.19 -78.28 -21.85
N LYS A 706 -69.39 -77.70 -22.03
CA LYS A 706 -70.71 -78.34 -21.94
C LYS A 706 -71.80 -77.79 -22.90
N LEU A 707 -71.60 -76.84 -23.71
CA LEU A 707 -72.62 -76.18 -24.57
C LEU A 707 -72.07 -75.89 -26.00
N GLU A 708 -72.72 -76.48 -27.01
CA GLU A 708 -72.48 -76.08 -28.40
C GLU A 708 -73.28 -74.80 -28.66
N SER A 709 -72.62 -73.70 -28.94
CA SER A 709 -73.24 -72.49 -29.40
C SER A 709 -72.86 -72.13 -30.85
N ARG A 710 -73.84 -72.14 -31.71
CA ARG A 710 -73.68 -71.50 -33.06
C ARG A 710 -73.99 -70.03 -32.88
N SER A 711 -72.97 -69.26 -32.65
CA SER A 711 -73.13 -67.79 -32.45
C SER A 711 -72.77 -67.00 -33.67
N LYS A 712 -73.73 -66.20 -34.14
CA LYS A 712 -73.50 -65.18 -35.21
C LYS A 712 -73.08 -63.82 -34.65
N LYS A 713 -72.63 -63.77 -33.37
CA LYS A 713 -72.17 -62.51 -32.78
C LYS A 713 -70.73 -62.14 -33.10
N ALA A 714 -70.52 -60.86 -33.26
CA ALA A 714 -69.13 -60.30 -33.51
C ALA A 714 -68.22 -60.58 -32.30
N ASP A 715 -66.92 -60.84 -32.53
CA ASP A 715 -65.89 -61.09 -31.57
C ASP A 715 -66.25 -62.15 -30.50
N LEU A 716 -66.47 -63.39 -30.97
CA LEU A 716 -66.73 -64.50 -30.07
C LEU A 716 -65.56 -64.71 -29.07
N GLN A 717 -65.92 -64.69 -27.77
CA GLN A 717 -64.93 -64.94 -26.72
C GLN A 717 -64.58 -66.41 -26.61
N ILE A 718 -63.33 -66.70 -26.56
CA ILE A 718 -62.76 -68.06 -26.45
C ILE A 718 -62.07 -68.18 -25.08
N TYR A 719 -62.48 -69.19 -24.33
CA TYR A 719 -62.00 -69.46 -22.94
C TYR A 719 -61.13 -70.72 -22.90
N HIS A 720 -60.54 -70.93 -21.74
CA HIS A 720 -59.67 -72.12 -21.55
C HIS A 720 -60.43 -73.43 -21.84
N ASN A 721 -59.70 -74.29 -22.60
CA ASN A 721 -60.26 -75.59 -23.11
C ASN A 721 -61.41 -75.47 -24.14
N ASP A 722 -61.69 -74.29 -24.64
CA ASP A 722 -62.64 -74.20 -25.75
C ASP A 722 -62.08 -74.84 -27.00
N GLU A 723 -62.89 -75.65 -27.68
CA GLU A 723 -62.53 -76.31 -28.91
C GLU A 723 -63.24 -75.65 -30.07
N ILE A 724 -62.47 -75.18 -31.06
CA ILE A 724 -63.03 -74.59 -32.28
C ILE A 724 -62.79 -75.57 -33.43
N GLN A 725 -63.91 -76.06 -34.01
CA GLN A 725 -63.85 -76.94 -35.13
C GLN A 725 -64.27 -76.22 -36.44
N ILE A 726 -63.54 -76.45 -37.51
CA ILE A 726 -63.81 -75.95 -38.85
C ILE A 726 -63.89 -77.19 -39.75
N GLU A 727 -65.06 -77.37 -40.33
CA GLU A 727 -65.31 -78.43 -41.34
C GLU A 727 -65.30 -77.84 -42.74
N ARG A 728 -64.29 -78.19 -43.54
CA ARG A 728 -64.25 -77.84 -44.97
C ARG A 728 -64.25 -79.07 -45.82
N THR A 729 -64.58 -78.90 -47.07
CA THR A 729 -64.74 -79.99 -48.03
C THR A 729 -63.51 -80.87 -48.15
N ASN A 730 -62.29 -80.29 -47.97
CA ASN A 730 -61.02 -80.97 -48.12
C ASN A 730 -60.27 -81.30 -46.88
N TYR A 731 -60.56 -80.69 -45.73
CA TYR A 731 -59.93 -80.94 -44.48
C TYR A 731 -60.79 -80.46 -43.29
N HIS A 732 -60.48 -81.02 -42.11
CA HIS A 732 -61.06 -80.65 -40.85
C HIS A 732 -59.99 -80.13 -39.96
N SER A 733 -60.18 -78.92 -39.26
CA SER A 733 -59.28 -78.33 -38.34
C SER A 733 -59.89 -78.17 -37.00
N VAL A 734 -59.15 -78.50 -35.94
CA VAL A 734 -59.55 -78.31 -34.55
C VAL A 734 -58.48 -77.43 -33.85
N TYR A 735 -58.95 -76.41 -33.18
CA TYR A 735 -58.15 -75.50 -32.41
C TYR A 735 -58.63 -75.58 -30.94
N ILE A 736 -57.73 -75.91 -30.04
CA ILE A 736 -58.01 -75.99 -28.62
C ILE A 736 -57.24 -74.90 -27.92
N PHE A 737 -57.98 -73.95 -27.32
CA PHE A 737 -57.37 -72.82 -26.64
C PHE A 737 -56.97 -73.19 -25.21
N LYS A 738 -55.76 -72.94 -24.84
CA LYS A 738 -55.19 -73.15 -23.53
C LYS A 738 -54.73 -71.85 -22.90
N SER A 739 -55.27 -71.50 -21.74
CA SER A 739 -54.78 -70.44 -20.86
C SER A 739 -54.24 -71.11 -19.59
N HIS A 740 -52.97 -70.87 -19.23
CA HIS A 740 -52.35 -71.46 -18.03
C HIS A 740 -52.37 -70.47 -16.87
#